data_c5f629ae85dde47539f0caa0b51ca2d8
#
_entry.id   c5f629ae85dde47539f0caa0b51ca2d8
#
_cell.length_a   1.000
_cell.length_b   1.000
_cell.length_c   1.000
_cell.angle_alpha   90.00
_cell.angle_beta   90.00
_cell.angle_gamma   90.00
#
_symmetry.space_group_name_H-M   'P 1'
#
loop_
_entity.id
_entity.type
_entity.pdbx_description
1 polymer ?
#
loop_
_entity_poly.entity_id
_entity_poly.type
_entity_poly.pdbx_seq_one_letter_code
_entity_poly.pdbx_strand_id
1 'polypeptide(L)'
;MAITKISVRGARQHNLKNIDVEIPRNSLTVITGLSGSGKSSLAFDTIYAEGQRRYVETLSAYARQFLDQMERPDVDAIDGLSPAISIEQKTTSRSPRSTVGTITEIYDYLRLLFSSIGVPHCPKCGRAISRQTADQIVQRVMALTPEDRVMVLAPIVRGRKGEFKKEMEKLVQHGFTRARVDGELVNLDDDLALDKRKNHTIEVVIDRLLVKAGIEHRLELSVGLAMKLAGGLVQVAVVGGEEQLYSERLACPDCGISVPQLEPRSFSFNSTYGACPECHGLGSRYDFDPAKVIVDWSKPLLDGGLGPGSASQNLIHMLQIAAAAHGLDLSTPFEKFPEKVQNLLLFGDAGKGSKTGFRGILAYLKRVLEESTSEGYRDFLLDYMSATECPACHGQRLRPESLAVKVNGMSIADFTELPVSRSLELARKIQLTGREAAIAGRVVHEIVERLQFLHAVGLGYIALDRSAATLSGGEGQRIRLATQIGSKLRGVLYVLDEPSIGLHHRDNARLLKALEELRDLGNTVLVVEHDEETIRRADYVIDLGPGAGRHGGELVAHGTPEEIMEVPGSLTGAYISGRVQIEMLPERRQTNGAGITILGARENNLKNIDVTFPLGVMTVVTGVSGSGKSTLVNDILYRALAKTLYRSREEAGAHKAISGAENIDKVIRIDQSPIGRTPRSNPATYTGVFAQIRDLYAMLPESRERGYKPGRFSFNVTGGRCEACQGEGQRRIEMSFLPDVYVLCEVCGGRRYNHETLAVKYKGYSIADLLEMPASDALPILENIPQVRQKLQTLVDVGLGYIHLGQSAVTLSGGEAQRIKLARELSKRQTGKTLYLLDEPTTGLHFDDVKKLLEVLHRLTDLGNMVVIIEHNLDVIRNADWIIDLGPEGGEEGGRIVAQGTPEQVARNKKSYTGQALAEYFNGKSRKTSTVELLA
;
A
#
# COMPACT_ATOMS: atom_id res chain seq x y z
N MET A 1 2.62 40.33 -22.68
CA MET A 1 1.83 39.30 -23.35
C MET A 1 1.65 38.15 -22.36
N ALA A 2 0.47 37.61 -22.23
CA ALA A 2 0.27 36.40 -21.39
C ALA A 2 1.02 35.24 -22.06
N ILE A 3 1.78 34.47 -21.25
CA ILE A 3 2.46 33.24 -21.73
C ILE A 3 1.40 32.19 -21.96
N THR A 4 1.19 31.80 -23.22
CA THR A 4 0.10 30.88 -23.64
C THR A 4 0.57 29.45 -23.83
N LYS A 5 1.87 29.19 -23.84
CA LYS A 5 2.47 27.88 -24.08
C LYS A 5 3.72 27.65 -23.21
N ILE A 6 4.03 26.38 -22.98
CA ILE A 6 5.31 25.92 -22.46
C ILE A 6 6.14 25.51 -23.68
N SER A 7 7.34 26.08 -23.85
CA SER A 7 8.21 25.76 -24.98
C SER A 7 9.45 25.02 -24.46
N VAL A 8 9.63 23.77 -24.87
CA VAL A 8 10.80 22.94 -24.60
C VAL A 8 11.67 22.96 -25.86
N ARG A 9 12.95 23.26 -25.73
CA ARG A 9 13.89 23.31 -26.87
C ARG A 9 15.10 22.43 -26.58
N GLY A 10 15.44 21.59 -27.56
CA GLY A 10 16.64 20.77 -27.51
C GLY A 10 16.63 19.72 -26.39
N ALA A 11 15.52 19.06 -26.12
CA ALA A 11 15.47 18.01 -25.10
C ALA A 11 16.22 16.75 -25.55
N ARG A 12 17.22 16.34 -24.74
CA ARG A 12 18.12 15.19 -25.01
C ARG A 12 18.20 14.20 -23.85
N GLN A 13 17.32 14.33 -22.86
CA GLN A 13 17.34 13.48 -21.69
C GLN A 13 17.11 12.01 -22.07
N HIS A 14 17.96 11.10 -21.57
CA HIS A 14 17.93 9.66 -21.87
C HIS A 14 17.96 9.35 -23.38
N ASN A 15 16.84 8.90 -23.95
CA ASN A 15 16.73 8.53 -25.35
C ASN A 15 16.13 9.62 -26.25
N LEU A 16 15.82 10.80 -25.71
CA LEU A 16 15.30 11.91 -26.50
C LEU A 16 16.34 12.44 -27.49
N LYS A 17 15.92 12.67 -28.74
CA LYS A 17 16.80 13.01 -29.85
C LYS A 17 16.75 14.50 -30.20
N ASN A 18 17.11 15.37 -29.26
CA ASN A 18 17.17 16.81 -29.44
C ASN A 18 15.85 17.38 -29.97
N ILE A 19 14.75 17.05 -29.27
CA ILE A 19 13.41 17.42 -29.71
C ILE A 19 12.98 18.79 -29.19
N ASP A 20 12.21 19.51 -30.01
CA ASP A 20 11.52 20.75 -29.68
C ASP A 20 10.03 20.49 -29.56
N VAL A 21 9.42 20.90 -28.43
CA VAL A 21 8.00 20.66 -28.16
C VAL A 21 7.33 21.90 -27.60
N GLU A 22 6.14 22.23 -28.11
CA GLU A 22 5.29 23.28 -27.62
C GLU A 22 4.03 22.70 -26.98
N ILE A 23 3.74 23.06 -25.74
CA ILE A 23 2.59 22.55 -24.97
C ILE A 23 1.67 23.73 -24.64
N PRO A 24 0.41 23.72 -25.07
CA PRO A 24 -0.55 24.75 -24.69
C PRO A 24 -0.74 24.82 -23.17
N ARG A 25 -0.81 26.01 -22.61
CA ARG A 25 -1.17 26.19 -21.19
C ARG A 25 -2.66 26.14 -21.00
N ASN A 26 -3.09 25.79 -19.78
CA ASN A 26 -4.50 25.64 -19.41
C ASN A 26 -5.22 24.62 -20.29
N SER A 27 -4.53 23.56 -20.63
CA SER A 27 -5.01 22.48 -21.49
C SER A 27 -4.76 21.12 -20.83
N LEU A 28 -5.52 20.12 -21.24
CA LEU A 28 -5.24 18.71 -21.00
C LEU A 28 -4.41 18.19 -22.18
N THR A 29 -3.11 18.01 -21.95
CA THR A 29 -2.17 17.52 -22.97
C THR A 29 -1.78 16.07 -22.66
N VAL A 30 -1.90 15.18 -23.61
CA VAL A 30 -1.50 13.77 -23.51
C VAL A 30 -0.20 13.52 -24.25
N ILE A 31 0.78 12.91 -23.55
CA ILE A 31 2.00 12.37 -24.18
C ILE A 31 1.83 10.88 -24.35
N THR A 32 1.88 10.40 -25.56
CA THR A 32 1.68 9.00 -25.95
C THR A 32 2.82 8.45 -26.81
N GLY A 33 2.75 7.17 -27.17
CA GLY A 33 3.75 6.46 -27.98
C GLY A 33 4.14 5.11 -27.38
N LEU A 34 4.96 4.33 -28.06
CA LEU A 34 5.40 3.00 -27.62
C LEU A 34 6.06 3.00 -26.23
N SER A 35 6.01 1.85 -25.53
CA SER A 35 6.77 1.67 -24.30
C SER A 35 8.26 1.88 -24.57
N GLY A 36 8.94 2.71 -23.77
CA GLY A 36 10.35 3.08 -24.02
C GLY A 36 10.59 4.11 -25.13
N SER A 37 9.55 4.80 -25.64
CA SER A 37 9.72 5.86 -26.67
C SER A 37 10.23 7.21 -26.13
N GLY A 38 10.35 7.38 -24.80
CA GLY A 38 10.85 8.62 -24.18
C GLY A 38 9.77 9.48 -23.51
N LYS A 39 8.52 9.00 -23.37
CA LYS A 39 7.41 9.76 -22.78
C LYS A 39 7.72 10.26 -21.36
N SER A 40 8.13 9.35 -20.49
CA SER A 40 8.47 9.70 -19.10
C SER A 40 9.72 10.58 -19.04
N SER A 41 10.68 10.37 -19.96
CA SER A 41 11.88 11.23 -20.07
C SER A 41 11.49 12.68 -20.41
N LEU A 42 10.50 12.89 -21.28
CA LEU A 42 10.01 14.23 -21.59
C LEU A 42 9.18 14.82 -20.44
N ALA A 43 8.18 14.06 -19.93
CA ALA A 43 7.22 14.55 -18.95
C ALA A 43 7.85 14.77 -17.57
N PHE A 44 8.56 13.75 -17.05
CA PHE A 44 9.07 13.74 -15.68
C PHE A 44 10.53 14.18 -15.61
N ASP A 45 11.43 13.53 -16.37
CA ASP A 45 12.87 13.76 -16.26
C ASP A 45 13.31 15.09 -16.92
N THR A 46 12.45 15.69 -17.77
CA THR A 46 12.74 17.00 -18.40
C THR A 46 11.82 18.11 -17.87
N ILE A 47 10.51 18.05 -18.15
CA ILE A 47 9.58 19.16 -17.85
C ILE A 47 9.35 19.31 -16.36
N TYR A 48 8.98 18.22 -15.67
CA TYR A 48 8.72 18.26 -14.25
C TYR A 48 10.00 18.54 -13.44
N ALA A 49 11.10 17.87 -13.77
CA ALA A 49 12.38 18.03 -13.09
C ALA A 49 12.86 19.49 -13.13
N GLU A 50 12.78 20.15 -14.29
CA GLU A 50 13.14 21.58 -14.40
C GLU A 50 12.14 22.48 -13.66
N GLY A 51 10.84 22.18 -13.70
CA GLY A 51 9.82 22.89 -12.93
C GLY A 51 10.06 22.81 -11.42
N GLN A 52 10.39 21.63 -10.92
CA GLN A 52 10.73 21.40 -9.52
C GLN A 52 12.03 22.11 -9.14
N ARG A 53 13.08 22.01 -9.96
CA ARG A 53 14.36 22.68 -9.75
C ARG A 53 14.16 24.19 -9.60
N ARG A 54 13.43 24.84 -10.51
CA ARG A 54 13.13 26.29 -10.44
C ARG A 54 12.32 26.64 -9.19
N TYR A 55 11.40 25.80 -8.77
CA TYR A 55 10.64 26.03 -7.55
C TYR A 55 11.55 26.00 -6.32
N VAL A 56 12.44 24.99 -6.22
CA VAL A 56 13.39 24.88 -5.10
C VAL A 56 14.36 26.06 -5.07
N GLU A 57 14.77 26.60 -6.23
CA GLU A 57 15.59 27.84 -6.32
C GLU A 57 14.94 29.05 -5.63
N THR A 58 13.60 29.10 -5.60
CA THR A 58 12.87 30.19 -4.93
C THR A 58 12.79 30.05 -3.41
N LEU A 59 13.15 28.88 -2.87
CA LEU A 59 13.09 28.60 -1.43
C LEU A 59 14.29 29.17 -0.67
N SER A 60 14.34 28.91 0.64
CA SER A 60 15.38 29.40 1.54
C SER A 60 16.81 28.93 1.16
N ALA A 61 17.82 29.63 1.65
CA ALA A 61 19.23 29.26 1.43
C ALA A 61 19.56 27.83 1.89
N TYR A 62 18.87 27.31 2.90
CA TYR A 62 18.98 25.92 3.35
C TYR A 62 18.48 24.93 2.28
N ALA A 63 17.33 25.20 1.68
CA ALA A 63 16.79 24.34 0.62
C ALA A 63 17.68 24.38 -0.65
N ARG A 64 18.33 25.52 -0.93
CA ARG A 64 19.27 25.64 -2.06
C ARG A 64 20.51 24.76 -1.95
N GLN A 65 20.94 24.37 -0.75
CA GLN A 65 22.06 23.44 -0.58
C GLN A 65 21.79 22.06 -1.21
N PHE A 66 20.52 21.70 -1.38
CA PHE A 66 20.11 20.46 -2.05
C PHE A 66 20.02 20.59 -3.57
N LEU A 67 19.97 21.81 -4.13
CA LEU A 67 19.92 22.06 -5.58
C LEU A 67 21.17 21.60 -6.30
N ASP A 68 22.35 21.74 -5.68
CA ASP A 68 23.62 21.31 -6.25
C ASP A 68 23.69 19.78 -6.44
N GLN A 69 22.78 19.04 -5.79
CA GLN A 69 22.65 17.59 -5.89
C GLN A 69 21.56 17.15 -6.90
N MET A 70 20.72 18.09 -7.37
CA MET A 70 19.71 17.80 -8.39
C MET A 70 20.35 17.89 -9.77
N GLU A 71 20.35 16.79 -10.51
CA GLU A 71 20.83 16.77 -11.89
C GLU A 71 19.96 17.71 -12.74
N ARG A 72 20.61 18.54 -13.53
CA ARG A 72 19.91 19.39 -14.52
C ARG A 72 19.48 18.52 -15.68
N PRO A 73 18.23 18.63 -16.13
CA PRO A 73 17.80 17.96 -17.35
C PRO A 73 18.67 18.39 -18.54
N ASP A 74 19.00 17.44 -19.41
CA ASP A 74 19.70 17.73 -20.66
C ASP A 74 18.75 18.37 -21.67
N VAL A 75 18.64 19.70 -21.61
CA VAL A 75 17.74 20.51 -22.41
C VAL A 75 18.35 21.90 -22.62
N ASP A 76 18.18 22.49 -23.80
CA ASP A 76 18.72 23.82 -24.09
C ASP A 76 17.96 24.91 -23.32
N ALA A 77 16.63 24.88 -23.36
CA ALA A 77 15.78 25.83 -22.64
C ALA A 77 14.36 25.31 -22.47
N ILE A 78 13.73 25.68 -21.35
CA ILE A 78 12.28 25.51 -21.14
C ILE A 78 11.69 26.85 -20.70
N ASP A 79 10.77 27.40 -21.49
CA ASP A 79 10.07 28.64 -21.20
C ASP A 79 8.62 28.40 -20.84
N GLY A 80 8.03 29.28 -20.03
CA GLY A 80 6.59 29.24 -19.70
C GLY A 80 6.18 28.24 -18.62
N LEU A 81 7.14 27.64 -17.87
CA LEU A 81 6.81 26.72 -16.78
C LEU A 81 6.06 27.41 -15.64
N SER A 82 5.09 26.72 -15.11
CA SER A 82 4.41 27.00 -13.83
C SER A 82 4.99 26.13 -12.72
N PRO A 83 4.71 26.42 -11.43
CA PRO A 83 5.01 25.47 -10.37
C PRO A 83 4.45 24.07 -10.72
N ALA A 84 5.29 23.05 -10.63
CA ALA A 84 4.95 21.72 -11.10
C ALA A 84 4.68 20.75 -9.95
N ILE A 85 3.64 19.94 -10.09
CA ILE A 85 3.26 18.86 -9.17
C ILE A 85 3.21 17.54 -9.95
N SER A 86 3.95 16.54 -9.50
CA SER A 86 3.96 15.20 -10.07
C SER A 86 3.05 14.25 -9.29
N ILE A 87 2.30 13.44 -10.02
CA ILE A 87 1.45 12.39 -9.47
C ILE A 87 1.86 11.07 -10.12
N GLU A 88 2.93 10.47 -9.58
CA GLU A 88 3.50 9.23 -10.09
C GLU A 88 2.88 7.99 -9.43
N GLN A 89 2.96 6.87 -10.11
CA GLN A 89 2.48 5.56 -9.63
C GLN A 89 3.36 4.97 -8.51
N LYS A 90 4.68 5.20 -8.54
CA LYS A 90 5.67 4.52 -7.69
C LYS A 90 5.70 4.93 -6.22
N THR A 91 5.07 6.00 -5.84
CA THR A 91 5.25 6.64 -4.52
C THR A 91 4.15 6.32 -3.50
N THR A 92 3.64 5.10 -3.42
CA THR A 92 2.82 4.69 -2.27
C THR A 92 3.69 4.62 -1.03
N SER A 93 3.25 5.31 0.04
CA SER A 93 3.95 5.26 1.33
C SER A 93 4.04 3.80 1.80
N ARG A 94 5.25 3.32 2.03
CA ARG A 94 5.49 1.98 2.60
C ARG A 94 5.34 1.95 4.11
N SER A 95 5.05 3.09 4.73
CA SER A 95 4.86 3.15 6.16
C SER A 95 3.60 2.36 6.55
N PRO A 96 3.70 1.36 7.44
CA PRO A 96 2.55 0.58 7.89
C PRO A 96 1.56 1.42 8.72
N ARG A 97 1.95 2.64 9.10
CA ARG A 97 1.09 3.59 9.83
C ARG A 97 0.28 4.49 8.93
N SER A 98 0.65 4.62 7.65
CA SER A 98 -0.11 5.45 6.70
C SER A 98 -1.40 4.76 6.29
N THR A 99 -2.51 5.48 6.36
CA THR A 99 -3.85 5.04 5.93
C THR A 99 -4.40 6.00 4.87
N VAL A 100 -5.45 5.58 4.16
CA VAL A 100 -6.17 6.47 3.24
C VAL A 100 -6.59 7.75 3.95
N GLY A 101 -7.16 7.66 5.13
CA GLY A 101 -7.60 8.83 5.92
C GLY A 101 -6.46 9.79 6.29
N THR A 102 -5.24 9.27 6.55
CA THR A 102 -4.09 10.14 6.86
C THR A 102 -3.48 10.79 5.62
N ILE A 103 -3.43 10.07 4.48
CA ILE A 103 -2.91 10.64 3.22
C ILE A 103 -3.82 11.74 2.68
N THR A 104 -5.13 11.59 2.86
CA THR A 104 -6.14 12.56 2.43
C THR A 104 -6.39 13.68 3.43
N GLU A 105 -5.69 13.68 4.56
CA GLU A 105 -5.88 14.59 5.69
C GLU A 105 -7.27 14.51 6.35
N ILE A 106 -8.18 13.67 5.85
CA ILE A 106 -9.53 13.49 6.42
C ILE A 106 -9.43 13.08 7.89
N TYR A 107 -8.46 12.21 8.22
CA TYR A 107 -8.24 11.75 9.59
C TYR A 107 -7.88 12.89 10.55
N ASP A 108 -7.16 13.91 10.11
CA ASP A 108 -6.83 15.07 10.93
C ASP A 108 -8.05 15.92 11.24
N TYR A 109 -8.96 16.10 10.27
CA TYR A 109 -10.25 16.73 10.51
C TYR A 109 -11.15 15.90 11.42
N LEU A 110 -11.16 14.57 11.28
CA LEU A 110 -11.89 13.68 12.19
C LEU A 110 -11.37 13.80 13.62
N ARG A 111 -10.06 13.86 13.84
CA ARG A 111 -9.47 14.07 15.17
C ARG A 111 -9.92 15.40 15.78
N LEU A 112 -9.98 16.46 14.99
CA LEU A 112 -10.54 17.75 15.42
C LEU A 112 -12.02 17.63 15.76
N LEU A 113 -12.81 16.98 14.92
CA LEU A 113 -14.24 16.77 15.15
C LEU A 113 -14.51 16.02 16.46
N PHE A 114 -13.89 14.86 16.63
CA PHE A 114 -14.08 14.00 17.81
C PHE A 114 -13.56 14.63 19.11
N SER A 115 -12.50 15.44 19.05
CA SER A 115 -12.00 16.17 20.23
C SER A 115 -12.88 17.35 20.62
N SER A 116 -13.61 17.95 19.65
CA SER A 116 -14.37 19.18 19.85
C SER A 116 -15.81 18.92 20.33
N ILE A 117 -16.50 17.96 19.70
CA ILE A 117 -17.91 17.65 19.96
C ILE A 117 -18.17 16.21 20.36
N GLY A 118 -17.13 15.37 20.42
CA GLY A 118 -17.27 13.95 20.78
C GLY A 118 -17.73 13.77 22.23
N VAL A 119 -18.70 12.88 22.42
CA VAL A 119 -19.23 12.50 23.75
C VAL A 119 -18.46 11.27 24.23
N PRO A 120 -17.66 11.37 25.30
CA PRO A 120 -16.94 10.22 25.83
C PRO A 120 -17.89 9.24 26.51
N HIS A 121 -17.62 7.96 26.33
CA HIS A 121 -18.32 6.86 26.98
C HIS A 121 -17.31 6.01 27.77
N CYS A 122 -17.80 5.27 28.72
CA CYS A 122 -16.97 4.34 29.48
C CYS A 122 -16.60 3.14 28.59
N PRO A 123 -15.30 2.82 28.41
CA PRO A 123 -14.90 1.68 27.58
C PRO A 123 -15.33 0.33 28.15
N LYS A 124 -15.68 0.26 29.45
CA LYS A 124 -16.11 -0.98 30.10
C LYS A 124 -17.63 -1.16 30.13
N CYS A 125 -18.39 -0.13 30.47
CA CYS A 125 -19.86 -0.24 30.65
C CYS A 125 -20.66 0.52 29.58
N GLY A 126 -20.03 1.27 28.68
CA GLY A 126 -20.66 1.99 27.61
C GLY A 126 -21.46 3.25 28.04
N ARG A 127 -21.46 3.62 29.32
CA ARG A 127 -22.20 4.79 29.81
C ARG A 127 -21.55 6.08 29.32
N ALA A 128 -22.36 7.05 28.91
CA ALA A 128 -21.88 8.39 28.54
C ALA A 128 -21.27 9.08 29.77
N ILE A 129 -20.10 9.67 29.58
CA ILE A 129 -19.35 10.38 30.62
C ILE A 129 -19.43 11.87 30.32
N SER A 130 -19.93 12.67 31.26
CA SER A 130 -19.94 14.13 31.18
C SER A 130 -19.13 14.75 32.30
N ARG A 131 -18.47 15.87 32.00
CA ARG A 131 -17.92 16.73 33.08
C ARG A 131 -19.07 17.28 33.88
N GLN A 132 -18.91 17.26 35.18
CA GLN A 132 -19.90 17.86 36.08
C GLN A 132 -19.24 19.06 36.74
N THR A 133 -19.82 20.23 36.52
CA THR A 133 -19.39 21.44 37.25
C THR A 133 -19.87 21.38 38.70
N ALA A 134 -19.22 22.14 39.59
CA ALA A 134 -19.66 22.23 40.96
C ALA A 134 -21.15 22.62 41.07
N ASP A 135 -21.60 23.59 40.25
CA ASP A 135 -22.99 24.03 40.19
C ASP A 135 -23.98 22.91 39.82
N GLN A 136 -23.61 22.08 38.82
CA GLN A 136 -24.42 20.93 38.42
C GLN A 136 -24.51 19.86 39.50
N ILE A 137 -23.40 19.65 40.23
CA ILE A 137 -23.38 18.74 41.37
C ILE A 137 -24.28 19.26 42.49
N VAL A 138 -24.18 20.56 42.82
CA VAL A 138 -25.05 21.23 43.78
C VAL A 138 -26.50 21.07 43.40
N GLN A 139 -26.88 21.37 42.15
CA GLN A 139 -28.25 21.19 41.66
C GLN A 139 -28.77 19.76 41.81
N ARG A 140 -27.93 18.76 41.50
CA ARG A 140 -28.31 17.34 41.67
C ARG A 140 -28.48 16.95 43.13
N VAL A 141 -27.61 17.41 44.02
CA VAL A 141 -27.73 17.16 45.46
C VAL A 141 -28.96 17.87 46.03
N MET A 142 -29.27 19.09 45.59
CA MET A 142 -30.48 19.81 45.97
C MET A 142 -31.79 19.21 45.46
N ALA A 143 -31.69 18.36 44.39
CA ALA A 143 -32.83 17.58 43.88
C ALA A 143 -33.10 16.27 44.67
N LEU A 144 -32.27 15.92 45.65
CA LEU A 144 -32.55 14.81 46.56
C LEU A 144 -33.77 15.13 47.45
N THR A 145 -34.25 14.13 48.19
CA THR A 145 -35.41 14.30 49.07
C THR A 145 -35.11 15.34 50.16
N PRO A 146 -35.97 16.32 50.40
CA PRO A 146 -35.82 17.26 51.50
C PRO A 146 -35.64 16.54 52.82
N GLU A 147 -34.70 17.00 53.64
CA GLU A 147 -34.28 16.44 54.95
C GLU A 147 -33.32 15.22 54.83
N ASP A 148 -32.93 14.80 53.65
CA ASP A 148 -31.87 13.81 53.53
C ASP A 148 -30.56 14.32 54.14
N ARG A 149 -29.89 13.43 54.92
CA ARG A 149 -28.57 13.71 55.47
C ARG A 149 -27.51 13.30 54.47
N VAL A 150 -26.75 14.25 53.97
CA VAL A 150 -25.69 13.98 52.99
C VAL A 150 -24.31 14.27 53.61
N MET A 151 -23.34 13.43 53.23
CA MET A 151 -21.93 13.66 53.50
C MET A 151 -21.23 14.00 52.19
N VAL A 152 -20.49 15.09 52.19
CA VAL A 152 -19.58 15.44 51.10
C VAL A 152 -18.21 14.91 51.41
N LEU A 153 -17.70 14.02 50.61
CA LEU A 153 -16.47 13.28 50.81
C LEU A 153 -15.46 13.59 49.69
N ALA A 154 -14.18 13.71 50.06
CA ALA A 154 -13.08 13.84 49.13
C ALA A 154 -12.31 12.51 49.05
N PRO A 155 -12.42 11.71 47.95
CA PRO A 155 -11.74 10.43 47.84
C PRO A 155 -10.27 10.65 47.44
N ILE A 156 -9.37 10.54 48.47
CA ILE A 156 -7.91 10.73 48.30
C ILE A 156 -7.21 9.47 47.83
N VAL A 157 -7.61 8.32 48.37
CA VAL A 157 -7.08 7.00 48.02
C VAL A 157 -8.25 6.11 47.61
N ARG A 158 -8.15 5.43 46.47
CA ARG A 158 -9.18 4.51 45.99
C ARG A 158 -8.54 3.18 45.60
N GLY A 159 -8.80 2.14 46.39
CA GLY A 159 -8.41 0.78 46.10
C GLY A 159 -6.90 0.56 45.91
N ARG A 160 -6.05 1.31 46.62
CA ARG A 160 -4.59 1.20 46.54
C ARG A 160 -3.97 0.55 47.74
N LYS A 161 -2.93 -0.25 47.51
CA LYS A 161 -2.13 -0.87 48.62
C LYS A 161 -1.19 0.17 49.22
N GLY A 162 -1.08 0.17 50.52
CA GLY A 162 -0.18 1.06 51.24
C GLY A 162 -0.64 1.38 52.66
N GLU A 163 0.24 1.92 53.46
CA GLU A 163 -0.05 2.34 54.87
C GLU A 163 -0.63 3.77 54.93
N PHE A 164 -0.41 4.60 53.92
CA PHE A 164 -0.90 5.97 53.72
C PHE A 164 -0.73 6.93 54.92
N LYS A 165 0.22 6.63 55.85
CA LYS A 165 0.47 7.40 57.07
C LYS A 165 0.82 8.86 56.78
N LYS A 166 1.68 9.10 55.79
CA LYS A 166 2.08 10.47 55.37
C LYS A 166 0.93 11.29 54.80
N GLU A 167 0.05 10.64 54.02
CA GLU A 167 -1.15 11.24 53.45
C GLU A 167 -2.13 11.63 54.57
N MET A 168 -2.33 10.79 55.58
CA MET A 168 -3.19 11.07 56.72
C MET A 168 -2.62 12.20 57.59
N GLU A 169 -1.32 12.18 57.90
CA GLU A 169 -0.65 13.27 58.63
C GLU A 169 -0.80 14.63 57.91
N LYS A 170 -0.70 14.68 56.58
CA LYS A 170 -0.94 15.90 55.81
C LYS A 170 -2.37 16.40 55.95
N LEU A 171 -3.35 15.51 55.95
CA LEU A 171 -4.76 15.86 56.10
C LEU A 171 -5.04 16.48 57.48
N VAL A 172 -4.46 15.95 58.56
CA VAL A 172 -4.51 16.52 59.89
C VAL A 172 -3.87 17.91 59.93
N GLN A 173 -2.72 18.08 59.31
CA GLN A 173 -2.06 19.41 59.20
C GLN A 173 -2.92 20.45 58.43
N HIS A 174 -3.78 20.01 57.52
CA HIS A 174 -4.71 20.87 56.81
C HIS A 174 -6.03 21.11 57.56
N GLY A 175 -6.15 20.59 58.81
CA GLY A 175 -7.29 20.82 59.67
C GLY A 175 -8.47 19.86 59.50
N PHE A 176 -8.29 18.76 58.75
CA PHE A 176 -9.33 17.74 58.66
C PHE A 176 -9.24 16.77 59.84
N THR A 177 -10.36 16.51 60.49
CA THR A 177 -10.44 15.68 61.69
C THR A 177 -11.02 14.29 61.43
N ARG A 178 -11.75 14.07 60.34
CA ARG A 178 -12.47 12.82 60.06
C ARG A 178 -12.29 12.33 58.64
N ALA A 179 -12.12 11.04 58.49
CA ALA A 179 -12.13 10.35 57.22
C ALA A 179 -13.00 9.11 57.27
N ARG A 180 -13.41 8.60 56.14
CA ARG A 180 -13.99 7.28 55.97
C ARG A 180 -12.89 6.38 55.38
N VAL A 181 -12.48 5.36 56.11
CA VAL A 181 -11.47 4.41 55.67
C VAL A 181 -12.13 3.04 55.49
N ASP A 182 -12.09 2.50 54.32
CA ASP A 182 -12.70 1.22 53.93
C ASP A 182 -14.19 1.13 54.29
N GLY A 183 -14.89 2.24 54.26
CA GLY A 183 -16.31 2.37 54.58
C GLY A 183 -16.62 2.76 56.01
N GLU A 184 -15.65 2.70 56.94
CA GLU A 184 -15.82 3.06 58.36
C GLU A 184 -15.35 4.48 58.64
N LEU A 185 -16.13 5.23 59.43
CA LEU A 185 -15.76 6.59 59.85
C LEU A 185 -14.76 6.53 61.01
N VAL A 186 -13.61 7.14 60.79
CA VAL A 186 -12.49 7.20 61.74
C VAL A 186 -12.06 8.64 62.00
N ASN A 187 -11.52 8.91 63.21
CA ASN A 187 -10.85 10.18 63.43
C ASN A 187 -9.41 10.09 62.93
N LEU A 188 -8.96 11.09 62.24
CA LEU A 188 -7.61 11.15 61.68
C LEU A 188 -6.53 11.38 62.75
N ASP A 189 -6.92 11.84 63.95
CA ASP A 189 -6.02 12.04 65.08
C ASP A 189 -5.69 10.71 65.83
N ASP A 190 -6.45 9.63 65.54
CA ASP A 190 -6.17 8.31 66.08
C ASP A 190 -4.99 7.65 65.30
N ASP A 191 -4.14 6.86 66.03
CA ASP A 191 -3.00 6.19 65.38
C ASP A 191 -3.50 4.99 64.55
N LEU A 192 -3.90 5.27 63.29
CA LEU A 192 -4.48 4.33 62.34
C LEU A 192 -3.37 3.56 61.62
N ALA A 193 -3.21 2.29 61.97
CA ALA A 193 -2.29 1.37 61.32
C ALA A 193 -3.01 0.59 60.20
N LEU A 194 -2.83 0.99 58.94
CA LEU A 194 -3.40 0.28 57.79
C LEU A 194 -2.47 -0.84 57.29
N ASP A 195 -3.07 -1.95 56.87
CA ASP A 195 -2.32 -3.10 56.36
C ASP A 195 -1.70 -2.81 54.98
N LYS A 196 -0.39 -2.73 54.92
CA LYS A 196 0.38 -2.46 53.67
C LYS A 196 0.04 -3.38 52.49
N ARG A 197 -0.50 -4.58 52.77
CA ARG A 197 -0.77 -5.62 51.74
C ARG A 197 -2.20 -5.57 51.23
N LYS A 198 -3.10 -4.85 51.88
CA LYS A 198 -4.50 -4.70 51.49
C LYS A 198 -4.73 -3.43 50.66
N ASN A 199 -5.78 -3.47 49.87
CA ASN A 199 -6.25 -2.29 49.16
C ASN A 199 -7.10 -1.47 50.14
N HIS A 200 -6.80 -0.17 50.23
CA HIS A 200 -7.54 0.77 51.07
C HIS A 200 -8.19 1.87 50.24
N THR A 201 -9.33 2.32 50.70
CA THR A 201 -10.03 3.50 50.21
C THR A 201 -10.14 4.51 51.35
N ILE A 202 -9.63 5.73 51.14
CA ILE A 202 -9.61 6.79 52.13
C ILE A 202 -10.33 8.01 51.55
N GLU A 203 -11.37 8.42 52.22
CA GLU A 203 -12.24 9.54 51.81
C GLU A 203 -12.36 10.53 52.98
N VAL A 204 -11.90 11.76 52.75
CA VAL A 204 -11.97 12.80 53.77
C VAL A 204 -13.38 13.36 53.85
N VAL A 205 -13.93 13.43 55.09
CA VAL A 205 -15.22 14.06 55.31
C VAL A 205 -15.06 15.57 55.28
N ILE A 206 -15.59 16.21 54.22
CA ILE A 206 -15.53 17.67 54.05
C ILE A 206 -16.64 18.36 54.77
N ASP A 207 -17.87 17.85 54.61
CA ASP A 207 -19.04 18.43 55.30
C ASP A 207 -20.14 17.38 55.49
N ARG A 208 -21.04 17.66 56.45
CA ARG A 208 -22.26 16.90 56.70
C ARG A 208 -23.43 17.85 56.69
N LEU A 209 -24.31 17.70 55.72
CA LEU A 209 -25.40 18.63 55.47
C LEU A 209 -26.75 17.95 55.49
N LEU A 210 -27.76 18.72 55.80
CA LEU A 210 -29.16 18.34 55.66
C LEU A 210 -29.71 19.04 54.42
N VAL A 211 -30.29 18.28 53.46
CA VAL A 211 -30.84 18.86 52.24
C VAL A 211 -32.06 19.72 52.59
N LYS A 212 -31.90 21.05 52.50
CA LYS A 212 -32.96 22.05 52.69
C LYS A 212 -32.65 23.31 51.92
N ALA A 213 -33.67 24.14 51.64
CA ALA A 213 -33.46 25.42 50.98
C ALA A 213 -32.49 26.31 51.76
N GLY A 214 -31.58 27.00 51.09
CA GLY A 214 -30.60 27.92 51.65
C GLY A 214 -29.23 27.32 52.01
N ILE A 215 -28.98 26.03 51.72
CA ILE A 215 -27.65 25.42 51.92
C ILE A 215 -26.79 25.48 50.64
N GLU A 216 -27.30 25.97 49.51
CA GLU A 216 -26.66 25.91 48.18
C GLU A 216 -25.22 26.43 48.21
N HIS A 217 -25.02 27.62 48.80
CA HIS A 217 -23.70 28.24 48.86
C HIS A 217 -22.72 27.46 49.75
N ARG A 218 -23.17 26.87 50.88
CA ARG A 218 -22.36 26.04 51.76
C ARG A 218 -22.00 24.73 51.07
N LEU A 219 -22.97 24.12 50.37
CA LEU A 219 -22.75 22.90 49.59
C LEU A 219 -21.76 23.14 48.46
N GLU A 220 -21.87 24.30 47.75
CA GLU A 220 -20.94 24.68 46.69
C GLU A 220 -19.50 24.81 47.18
N LEU A 221 -19.28 25.46 48.33
CA LEU A 221 -17.98 25.58 48.97
C LEU A 221 -17.43 24.20 49.39
N SER A 222 -18.29 23.32 49.94
CA SER A 222 -17.89 21.98 50.35
C SER A 222 -17.55 21.07 49.16
N VAL A 223 -18.34 21.13 48.08
CA VAL A 223 -18.08 20.43 46.82
C VAL A 223 -16.76 20.94 46.18
N GLY A 224 -16.59 22.28 46.12
CA GLY A 224 -15.37 22.89 45.56
C GLY A 224 -14.10 22.49 46.38
N LEU A 225 -14.20 22.45 47.71
CA LEU A 225 -13.08 22.02 48.55
C LEU A 225 -12.79 20.53 48.37
N ALA A 226 -13.82 19.66 48.29
CA ALA A 226 -13.65 18.22 48.03
C ALA A 226 -12.98 17.98 46.69
N MET A 227 -13.42 18.66 45.64
CA MET A 227 -12.84 18.55 44.30
C MET A 227 -11.38 19.03 44.25
N LYS A 228 -11.05 20.13 44.93
CA LYS A 228 -9.68 20.64 45.02
C LYS A 228 -8.77 19.63 45.75
N LEU A 229 -9.23 19.03 46.81
CA LEU A 229 -8.48 18.08 47.63
C LEU A 229 -8.29 16.74 46.91
N ALA A 230 -9.33 16.21 46.27
CA ALA A 230 -9.31 14.93 45.58
C ALA A 230 -9.01 15.03 44.09
N GLY A 231 -8.44 16.15 43.66
CA GLY A 231 -8.00 16.33 42.25
C GLY A 231 -9.14 16.25 41.23
N GLY A 232 -10.30 16.87 41.54
CA GLY A 232 -11.49 16.96 40.70
C GLY A 232 -12.56 15.91 40.95
N LEU A 233 -12.43 15.14 42.03
CA LEU A 233 -13.43 14.14 42.46
C LEU A 233 -14.15 14.60 43.74
N VAL A 234 -15.46 14.33 43.84
CA VAL A 234 -16.24 14.48 45.04
C VAL A 234 -17.25 13.34 45.14
N GLN A 235 -17.36 12.72 46.31
CA GLN A 235 -18.39 11.74 46.58
C GLN A 235 -19.44 12.32 47.53
N VAL A 236 -20.69 12.17 47.14
CA VAL A 236 -21.80 12.53 47.96
C VAL A 236 -22.52 11.26 48.39
N ALA A 237 -22.53 11.01 49.73
CA ALA A 237 -23.15 9.85 50.31
C ALA A 237 -24.40 10.29 51.10
N VAL A 238 -25.56 9.73 50.75
CA VAL A 238 -26.77 9.87 51.56
C VAL A 238 -26.70 8.92 52.71
N VAL A 239 -26.84 9.38 53.93
CA VAL A 239 -26.72 8.53 55.11
C VAL A 239 -27.85 7.51 55.12
N GLY A 240 -27.51 6.23 54.96
CA GLY A 240 -28.46 5.12 54.83
C GLY A 240 -29.09 4.98 53.44
N GLY A 241 -28.58 5.69 52.43
CA GLY A 241 -29.05 5.66 51.05
C GLY A 241 -27.92 5.44 50.04
N GLU A 242 -28.11 5.90 48.81
CA GLU A 242 -27.17 5.75 47.71
C GLU A 242 -25.97 6.71 47.83
N GLU A 243 -24.84 6.25 47.34
CA GLU A 243 -23.63 7.06 47.23
C GLU A 243 -23.37 7.38 45.75
N GLN A 244 -23.11 8.64 45.44
CA GLN A 244 -22.81 9.08 44.08
C GLN A 244 -21.44 9.77 44.02
N LEU A 245 -20.59 9.25 43.14
CA LEU A 245 -19.30 9.86 42.81
C LEU A 245 -19.49 10.82 41.67
N TYR A 246 -19.04 12.05 41.82
CA TYR A 246 -19.03 13.08 40.82
C TYR A 246 -17.58 13.42 40.43
N SER A 247 -17.37 13.86 39.20
CA SER A 247 -16.04 14.19 38.73
C SER A 247 -16.08 15.44 37.86
N GLU A 248 -15.23 16.39 38.17
CA GLU A 248 -14.87 17.48 37.27
C GLU A 248 -14.04 16.96 36.08
N ARG A 249 -13.35 15.85 36.27
CA ARG A 249 -12.66 15.12 35.23
C ARG A 249 -13.62 14.13 34.57
N LEU A 250 -13.33 13.78 33.33
CA LEU A 250 -14.08 12.76 32.60
C LEU A 250 -13.83 11.38 33.23
N ALA A 251 -14.66 10.95 34.15
CA ALA A 251 -14.57 9.63 34.80
C ALA A 251 -15.93 8.94 34.84
N CYS A 252 -15.93 7.62 34.65
CA CYS A 252 -17.13 6.81 34.80
C CYS A 252 -17.46 6.65 36.27
N PRO A 253 -18.66 7.04 36.72
CA PRO A 253 -19.03 6.91 38.10
C PRO A 253 -19.10 5.44 38.57
N ASP A 254 -19.53 4.52 37.71
CA ASP A 254 -19.74 3.11 38.04
C ASP A 254 -18.43 2.30 38.02
N CYS A 255 -17.59 2.51 36.99
CA CYS A 255 -16.37 1.73 36.79
C CYS A 255 -15.11 2.37 37.37
N GLY A 256 -15.16 3.65 37.74
CA GLY A 256 -14.00 4.40 38.25
C GLY A 256 -12.93 4.67 37.18
N ILE A 257 -13.20 4.39 35.91
CA ILE A 257 -12.26 4.63 34.82
C ILE A 257 -12.27 6.10 34.43
N SER A 258 -11.10 6.74 34.50
CA SER A 258 -10.93 8.13 34.05
C SER A 258 -10.60 8.16 32.57
N VAL A 259 -11.33 8.95 31.82
CA VAL A 259 -11.01 9.25 30.42
C VAL A 259 -10.12 10.50 30.43
N PRO A 260 -8.95 10.47 29.76
CA PRO A 260 -8.09 11.64 29.67
C PRO A 260 -8.80 12.80 28.97
N GLN A 261 -8.29 14.02 29.14
CA GLN A 261 -8.82 15.18 28.43
C GLN A 261 -8.77 14.92 26.94
N LEU A 262 -9.92 15.14 26.27
CA LEU A 262 -10.04 14.94 24.83
C LEU A 262 -9.29 16.03 24.08
N GLU A 263 -8.19 15.66 23.48
CA GLU A 263 -7.38 16.50 22.61
C GLU A 263 -7.21 15.80 21.26
N PRO A 264 -6.92 16.52 20.17
CA PRO A 264 -6.71 15.88 18.86
C PRO A 264 -5.62 14.77 18.88
N ARG A 265 -4.61 14.90 19.75
CA ARG A 265 -3.56 13.86 19.93
C ARG A 265 -4.07 12.58 20.58
N SER A 266 -5.17 12.62 21.33
CA SER A 266 -5.80 11.44 21.93
C SER A 266 -6.42 10.52 20.88
N PHE A 267 -6.70 11.04 19.69
CA PHE A 267 -7.23 10.30 18.55
C PHE A 267 -6.15 9.98 17.50
N SER A 268 -4.88 10.21 17.79
CA SER A 268 -3.77 9.91 16.89
C SER A 268 -3.14 8.57 17.21
N PHE A 269 -3.19 7.62 16.28
CA PHE A 269 -2.47 6.35 16.42
C PHE A 269 -0.94 6.50 16.20
N ASN A 270 -0.46 7.68 15.77
CA ASN A 270 0.96 8.02 15.69
C ASN A 270 1.48 8.68 16.98
N SER A 271 0.59 8.94 17.94
CA SER A 271 0.93 9.53 19.23
C SER A 271 0.81 8.50 20.34
N THR A 272 1.74 8.47 21.27
CA THR A 272 1.70 7.61 22.46
C THR A 272 0.47 7.85 23.33
N TYR A 273 -0.17 9.03 23.21
CA TYR A 273 -1.40 9.39 23.92
C TYR A 273 -2.64 8.67 23.41
N GLY A 274 -2.71 8.44 22.10
CA GLY A 274 -3.89 7.83 21.45
C GLY A 274 -3.66 6.41 20.95
N ALA A 275 -2.42 6.03 20.67
CA ALA A 275 -2.07 4.72 20.13
C ALA A 275 -2.37 3.57 21.09
N CYS A 276 -2.85 2.46 20.56
CA CYS A 276 -2.96 1.21 21.28
C CYS A 276 -1.61 0.83 21.91
N PRO A 277 -1.52 0.56 23.20
CA PRO A 277 -0.25 0.31 23.88
C PRO A 277 0.42 -1.01 23.44
N GLU A 278 -0.34 -1.95 22.90
CA GLU A 278 0.17 -3.27 22.49
C GLU A 278 0.76 -3.27 21.09
N CYS A 279 0.09 -2.68 20.09
CA CYS A 279 0.59 -2.60 18.72
C CYS A 279 1.22 -1.24 18.39
N HIS A 280 1.32 -0.32 19.32
CA HIS A 280 1.86 1.03 19.12
C HIS A 280 1.23 1.78 17.93
N GLY A 281 -0.06 1.58 17.69
CA GLY A 281 -0.82 2.23 16.63
C GLY A 281 -0.73 1.57 15.26
N LEU A 282 -0.13 0.38 15.16
CA LEU A 282 -0.04 -0.37 13.90
C LEU A 282 -1.34 -1.09 13.53
N GLY A 283 -2.16 -1.44 14.52
CA GLY A 283 -3.37 -2.27 14.33
C GLY A 283 -3.06 -3.76 14.15
N SER A 284 -1.81 -4.11 13.92
CA SER A 284 -1.35 -5.47 13.69
C SER A 284 -0.05 -5.74 14.44
N ARG A 285 0.24 -7.02 14.66
CA ARG A 285 1.55 -7.51 15.08
C ARG A 285 2.23 -8.12 13.86
N TYR A 286 3.53 -7.93 13.77
CA TYR A 286 4.36 -8.52 12.74
C TYR A 286 5.20 -9.61 13.35
N ASP A 287 5.03 -10.83 12.86
CA ASP A 287 5.85 -11.99 13.21
C ASP A 287 6.40 -12.68 11.96
N PHE A 288 7.57 -13.33 12.11
CA PHE A 288 8.15 -14.07 10.99
C PHE A 288 7.26 -15.22 10.57
N ASP A 289 6.96 -15.27 9.28
CA ASP A 289 6.12 -16.30 8.67
C ASP A 289 6.98 -17.48 8.21
N PRO A 290 6.77 -18.68 8.73
CA PRO A 290 7.49 -19.87 8.27
C PRO A 290 7.46 -20.09 6.77
N ALA A 291 6.30 -19.81 6.12
CA ALA A 291 6.15 -19.97 4.67
C ALA A 291 7.00 -19.01 3.85
N LYS A 292 7.29 -17.84 4.41
CA LYS A 292 8.18 -16.84 3.79
C LYS A 292 9.64 -17.14 4.14
N VAL A 293 9.89 -17.55 5.38
CA VAL A 293 11.24 -17.87 5.87
C VAL A 293 11.81 -19.10 5.17
N ILE A 294 11.01 -20.13 4.92
CA ILE A 294 11.37 -21.29 4.11
C ILE A 294 10.96 -21.01 2.67
N VAL A 295 11.90 -20.53 1.88
CA VAL A 295 11.63 -20.07 0.50
C VAL A 295 11.48 -21.21 -0.50
N ASP A 296 12.03 -22.39 -0.19
CA ASP A 296 11.89 -23.60 -1.01
C ASP A 296 11.81 -24.86 -0.11
N TRP A 297 10.61 -25.35 0.07
CA TRP A 297 10.31 -26.50 0.94
C TRP A 297 10.88 -27.81 0.40
N SER A 298 11.07 -27.91 -0.92
CA SER A 298 11.63 -29.09 -1.59
C SER A 298 13.13 -29.25 -1.45
N LYS A 299 13.81 -28.29 -0.81
CA LYS A 299 15.25 -28.26 -0.63
C LYS A 299 15.67 -28.40 0.84
N PRO A 300 16.91 -28.85 1.07
CA PRO A 300 17.51 -28.77 2.39
C PRO A 300 17.61 -27.32 2.89
N LEU A 301 17.46 -27.12 4.21
CA LEU A 301 17.49 -25.76 4.81
C LEU A 301 18.76 -24.98 4.46
N LEU A 302 19.91 -25.63 4.48
CA LEU A 302 21.21 -24.99 4.24
C LEU A 302 21.62 -24.95 2.76
N ASP A 303 20.87 -25.64 1.90
CA ASP A 303 21.09 -25.68 0.46
C ASP A 303 19.91 -25.09 -0.32
N GLY A 304 19.61 -23.83 -0.02
CA GLY A 304 18.60 -23.05 -0.72
C GLY A 304 17.16 -23.20 -0.24
N GLY A 305 16.92 -23.95 0.85
CA GLY A 305 15.59 -24.03 1.48
C GLY A 305 15.28 -22.84 2.38
N LEU A 306 16.28 -22.29 3.08
CA LEU A 306 16.15 -21.16 3.97
C LEU A 306 16.44 -19.83 3.24
N GLY A 307 15.59 -18.83 3.41
CA GLY A 307 15.78 -17.49 2.87
C GLY A 307 16.65 -16.61 3.78
N PRO A 308 16.06 -15.93 4.77
CA PRO A 308 16.80 -15.06 5.67
C PRO A 308 17.66 -15.88 6.65
N GLY A 309 18.91 -15.46 6.84
CA GLY A 309 19.84 -16.13 7.76
C GLY A 309 20.58 -17.32 7.16
N SER A 310 20.31 -17.71 5.91
CA SER A 310 21.02 -18.82 5.23
C SER A 310 22.53 -18.65 5.15
N ALA A 311 23.03 -17.43 5.10
CA ALA A 311 24.46 -17.09 5.12
C ALA A 311 25.02 -16.86 6.53
N SER A 312 24.20 -16.94 7.58
CA SER A 312 24.62 -16.67 8.96
C SER A 312 25.32 -17.89 9.58
N GLN A 313 26.63 -17.80 9.80
CA GLN A 313 27.42 -18.85 10.44
C GLN A 313 26.86 -19.21 11.84
N ASN A 314 26.35 -18.22 12.59
CA ASN A 314 25.77 -18.46 13.90
C ASN A 314 24.49 -19.30 13.82
N LEU A 315 23.61 -19.02 12.85
CA LEU A 315 22.38 -19.81 12.67
C LEU A 315 22.71 -21.22 12.18
N ILE A 316 23.63 -21.34 11.23
CA ILE A 316 24.10 -22.64 10.72
C ILE A 316 24.65 -23.50 11.86
N HIS A 317 25.50 -22.92 12.70
CA HIS A 317 26.07 -23.64 13.87
C HIS A 317 25.00 -24.07 14.88
N MET A 318 24.02 -23.19 15.18
CA MET A 318 22.92 -23.55 16.07
C MET A 318 22.04 -24.66 15.49
N LEU A 319 21.77 -24.63 14.18
CA LEU A 319 21.02 -25.69 13.50
C LEU A 319 21.78 -27.02 13.52
N GLN A 320 23.09 -27.01 13.33
CA GLN A 320 23.94 -28.20 13.42
C GLN A 320 23.93 -28.82 14.81
N ILE A 321 24.03 -28.01 15.87
CA ILE A 321 23.92 -28.49 17.26
C ILE A 321 22.54 -29.10 17.51
N ALA A 322 21.46 -28.43 17.12
CA ALA A 322 20.11 -28.92 17.28
C ALA A 322 19.90 -30.23 16.51
N ALA A 323 20.40 -30.32 15.28
CA ALA A 323 20.32 -31.52 14.45
C ALA A 323 21.07 -32.71 15.07
N ALA A 324 22.28 -32.49 15.57
CA ALA A 324 23.09 -33.53 16.22
C ALA A 324 22.39 -34.05 17.49
N ALA A 325 21.81 -33.17 18.31
CA ALA A 325 21.12 -33.57 19.55
C ALA A 325 19.83 -34.35 19.31
N HIS A 326 19.17 -34.12 18.18
CA HIS A 326 17.90 -34.78 17.81
C HIS A 326 18.06 -35.84 16.71
N GLY A 327 19.31 -36.17 16.28
CA GLY A 327 19.61 -37.18 15.25
C GLY A 327 19.04 -36.83 13.88
N LEU A 328 19.05 -35.53 13.49
CA LEU A 328 18.52 -35.08 12.23
C LEU A 328 19.59 -34.89 11.18
N ASP A 329 19.30 -35.27 9.94
CA ASP A 329 20.16 -35.00 8.78
C ASP A 329 19.64 -33.73 8.05
N LEU A 330 20.41 -32.63 8.17
CA LEU A 330 20.10 -31.35 7.53
C LEU A 330 20.19 -31.34 6.01
N SER A 331 20.72 -32.41 5.40
CA SER A 331 20.71 -32.58 3.94
C SER A 331 19.35 -33.06 3.42
N THR A 332 18.46 -33.45 4.32
CA THR A 332 17.08 -33.83 3.98
C THR A 332 16.24 -32.60 3.58
N PRO A 333 15.48 -32.65 2.46
CA PRO A 333 14.51 -31.60 2.12
C PRO A 333 13.56 -31.29 3.26
N PHE A 334 13.28 -29.98 3.49
CA PHE A 334 12.52 -29.54 4.66
C PHE A 334 11.11 -30.14 4.72
N GLU A 335 10.44 -30.31 3.58
CA GLU A 335 9.11 -30.94 3.48
C GLU A 335 9.07 -32.39 3.93
N LYS A 336 10.21 -33.12 3.84
CA LYS A 336 10.30 -34.55 4.23
C LYS A 336 10.45 -34.76 5.73
N PHE A 337 10.73 -33.72 6.49
CA PHE A 337 10.75 -33.82 7.94
C PHE A 337 9.32 -34.00 8.50
N PRO A 338 9.13 -34.85 9.52
CA PRO A 338 7.89 -34.89 10.27
C PRO A 338 7.54 -33.53 10.86
N GLU A 339 6.27 -33.21 11.00
CA GLU A 339 5.80 -31.91 11.50
C GLU A 339 6.40 -31.50 12.85
N LYS A 340 6.63 -32.48 13.74
CA LYS A 340 7.32 -32.25 15.03
C LYS A 340 8.73 -31.72 14.86
N VAL A 341 9.45 -32.23 13.85
CA VAL A 341 10.82 -31.80 13.53
C VAL A 341 10.80 -30.43 12.86
N GLN A 342 9.88 -30.20 11.94
CA GLN A 342 9.70 -28.88 11.32
C GLN A 342 9.42 -27.81 12.38
N ASN A 343 8.52 -28.11 13.33
CA ASN A 343 8.20 -27.21 14.43
C ASN A 343 9.40 -27.01 15.38
N LEU A 344 10.18 -28.04 15.65
CA LEU A 344 11.42 -27.94 16.41
C LEU A 344 12.42 -26.97 15.73
N LEU A 345 12.64 -27.10 14.45
CA LEU A 345 13.57 -26.25 13.69
C LEU A 345 13.06 -24.79 13.61
N LEU A 346 11.76 -24.59 13.43
CA LEU A 346 11.17 -23.26 13.30
C LEU A 346 11.02 -22.54 14.64
N PHE A 347 10.47 -23.21 15.65
CA PHE A 347 10.07 -22.61 16.93
C PHE A 347 10.98 -22.97 18.11
N GLY A 348 11.84 -24.00 17.94
CA GLY A 348 12.77 -24.43 18.97
C GLY A 348 12.22 -25.47 19.95
N ASP A 349 13.08 -25.86 20.89
CA ASP A 349 12.77 -26.82 21.97
C ASP A 349 12.83 -26.18 23.37
N ALA A 350 12.68 -24.83 23.46
CA ALA A 350 12.85 -24.05 24.69
C ALA A 350 11.76 -24.30 25.75
N GLY A 351 11.75 -25.47 26.36
CA GLY A 351 10.87 -25.84 27.49
C GLY A 351 11.66 -26.43 28.66
N LYS A 352 10.99 -26.72 29.83
CA LYS A 352 11.56 -27.49 30.91
C LYS A 352 11.89 -28.90 30.38
N GLY A 353 13.19 -29.13 30.08
CA GLY A 353 13.67 -30.37 29.46
C GLY A 353 14.33 -30.22 28.10
N SER A 354 14.54 -29.00 27.62
CA SER A 354 15.29 -28.71 26.39
C SER A 354 16.67 -29.36 26.40
N LYS A 355 17.02 -30.12 25.35
CA LYS A 355 18.34 -30.75 25.18
C LYS A 355 19.43 -29.78 24.71
N THR A 356 19.03 -28.71 24.03
CA THR A 356 19.96 -27.82 23.33
C THR A 356 19.80 -26.34 23.66
N GLY A 357 18.66 -25.95 24.25
CA GLY A 357 18.30 -24.54 24.44
C GLY A 357 18.06 -23.79 23.11
N PHE A 358 17.88 -24.51 22.01
CA PHE A 358 17.62 -23.94 20.69
C PHE A 358 16.24 -23.29 20.67
N ARG A 359 16.20 -22.00 20.44
CA ARG A 359 14.96 -21.19 20.43
C ARG A 359 14.25 -21.18 19.08
N GLY A 360 14.78 -21.85 18.05
CA GLY A 360 14.23 -21.91 16.71
C GLY A 360 14.71 -20.80 15.77
N ILE A 361 14.52 -21.03 14.48
CA ILE A 361 14.90 -20.11 13.42
C ILE A 361 14.17 -18.76 13.57
N LEU A 362 12.86 -18.78 13.84
CA LEU A 362 12.05 -17.57 13.93
C LEU A 362 12.46 -16.66 15.09
N ALA A 363 12.76 -17.24 16.26
CA ALA A 363 13.23 -16.48 17.42
C ALA A 363 14.63 -15.90 17.18
N TYR A 364 15.50 -16.63 16.43
CA TYR A 364 16.77 -16.12 16.00
C TYR A 364 16.62 -14.90 15.09
N LEU A 365 15.77 -14.98 14.07
CA LEU A 365 15.53 -13.88 13.15
C LEU A 365 14.93 -12.65 13.86
N LYS A 366 14.04 -12.87 14.84
CA LYS A 366 13.46 -11.79 15.65
C LYS A 366 14.55 -11.04 16.43
N ARG A 367 15.44 -11.77 17.09
CA ARG A 367 16.59 -11.18 17.80
C ARG A 367 17.48 -10.40 16.84
N VAL A 368 17.80 -10.97 15.66
CA VAL A 368 18.63 -10.29 14.66
C VAL A 368 17.97 -9.01 14.16
N LEU A 369 16.64 -9.00 13.99
CA LEU A 369 15.88 -7.80 13.61
C LEU A 369 15.97 -6.71 14.68
N GLU A 370 15.88 -7.09 15.97
CA GLU A 370 15.97 -6.18 17.12
C GLU A 370 17.40 -5.61 17.28
N GLU A 371 18.42 -6.43 17.10
CA GLU A 371 19.83 -6.08 17.29
C GLU A 371 20.48 -5.39 16.06
N SER A 372 19.88 -5.51 14.87
CA SER A 372 20.46 -4.97 13.64
C SER A 372 20.39 -3.44 13.60
N THR A 373 21.53 -2.81 13.35
CA THR A 373 21.67 -1.36 13.11
C THR A 373 21.56 -0.99 11.62
N SER A 374 21.62 -1.98 10.73
CA SER A 374 21.51 -1.78 9.28
C SER A 374 20.06 -1.69 8.86
N GLU A 375 19.63 -0.51 8.42
CA GLU A 375 18.25 -0.24 7.99
C GLU A 375 17.87 -1.11 6.78
N GLY A 376 18.75 -1.22 5.78
CA GLY A 376 18.48 -2.08 4.62
C GLY A 376 18.39 -3.58 4.94
N TYR A 377 19.09 -4.06 5.97
CA TYR A 377 18.96 -5.45 6.40
C TYR A 377 17.69 -5.67 7.22
N ARG A 378 17.28 -4.69 8.02
CA ARG A 378 15.98 -4.72 8.72
C ARG A 378 14.83 -4.75 7.73
N ASP A 379 14.86 -3.90 6.71
CA ASP A 379 13.85 -3.89 5.63
C ASP A 379 13.80 -5.24 4.90
N PHE A 380 14.95 -5.83 4.61
CA PHE A 380 15.03 -7.17 4.04
C PHE A 380 14.35 -8.22 4.92
N LEU A 381 14.55 -8.16 6.24
CA LEU A 381 13.92 -9.11 7.18
C LEU A 381 12.41 -8.91 7.30
N LEU A 382 11.92 -7.68 7.18
CA LEU A 382 10.48 -7.38 7.23
C LEU A 382 9.68 -8.08 6.11
N ASP A 383 10.31 -8.39 4.98
CA ASP A 383 9.67 -9.12 3.88
C ASP A 383 9.25 -10.55 4.24
N TYR A 384 9.93 -11.12 5.22
CA TYR A 384 9.69 -12.47 5.71
C TYR A 384 8.71 -12.51 6.89
N MET A 385 8.12 -11.36 7.24
CA MET A 385 7.10 -11.25 8.27
C MET A 385 5.70 -11.19 7.67
N SER A 386 4.72 -11.65 8.44
CA SER A 386 3.29 -11.50 8.17
C SER A 386 2.62 -10.73 9.29
N ALA A 387 1.62 -9.94 8.92
CA ALA A 387 0.83 -9.16 9.86
C ALA A 387 -0.34 -10.01 10.37
N THR A 388 -0.51 -10.06 11.70
CA THR A 388 -1.67 -10.61 12.36
C THR A 388 -2.41 -9.50 13.09
N GLU A 389 -3.73 -9.58 13.19
CA GLU A 389 -4.54 -8.57 13.88
C GLU A 389 -4.11 -8.42 15.35
N CYS A 390 -4.08 -7.19 15.85
CA CYS A 390 -3.74 -6.92 17.23
C CYS A 390 -4.87 -7.37 18.17
N PRO A 391 -4.63 -8.29 19.15
CA PRO A 391 -5.68 -8.82 20.01
C PRO A 391 -6.26 -7.79 20.99
N ALA A 392 -5.58 -6.67 21.22
CA ALA A 392 -6.03 -5.64 22.16
C ALA A 392 -6.94 -4.58 21.51
N CYS A 393 -6.67 -4.19 20.27
CA CYS A 393 -7.44 -3.15 19.59
C CYS A 393 -8.21 -3.67 18.36
N HIS A 394 -8.11 -4.94 18.03
CA HIS A 394 -8.81 -5.56 16.89
C HIS A 394 -8.70 -4.73 15.60
N GLY A 395 -7.47 -4.36 15.24
CA GLY A 395 -7.20 -3.55 14.05
C GLY A 395 -7.40 -2.03 14.22
N GLN A 396 -8.13 -1.56 15.22
CA GLN A 396 -8.59 -0.17 15.37
C GLN A 396 -7.49 0.83 15.79
N ARG A 397 -6.27 0.37 16.10
CA ARG A 397 -5.04 1.16 16.30
C ARG A 397 -5.03 2.09 17.52
N LEU A 398 -6.18 2.44 18.10
CA LEU A 398 -6.33 3.40 19.19
C LEU A 398 -6.52 2.71 20.56
N ARG A 399 -6.37 3.51 21.62
CA ARG A 399 -6.69 3.09 22.98
C ARG A 399 -8.20 2.94 23.17
N PRO A 400 -8.65 2.06 24.08
CA PRO A 400 -10.07 1.87 24.37
C PRO A 400 -10.80 3.16 24.78
N GLU A 401 -10.13 4.06 25.50
CA GLU A 401 -10.69 5.33 25.95
C GLU A 401 -10.98 6.27 24.76
N SER A 402 -10.12 6.29 23.76
CA SER A 402 -10.30 7.07 22.53
C SER A 402 -11.41 6.49 21.64
N LEU A 403 -11.47 5.15 21.57
CA LEU A 403 -12.50 4.43 20.82
C LEU A 403 -13.89 4.56 21.45
N ALA A 404 -13.96 4.81 22.76
CA ALA A 404 -15.20 5.01 23.48
C ALA A 404 -15.80 6.41 23.31
N VAL A 405 -15.14 7.33 22.58
CA VAL A 405 -15.69 8.65 22.24
C VAL A 405 -16.53 8.55 20.99
N LYS A 406 -17.76 9.08 21.04
CA LYS A 406 -18.75 8.97 19.95
C LYS A 406 -19.22 10.34 19.46
N VAL A 407 -19.37 10.45 18.13
CA VAL A 407 -20.07 11.54 17.45
C VAL A 407 -21.25 10.90 16.71
N ASN A 408 -22.48 11.38 16.96
CA ASN A 408 -23.70 10.77 16.44
C ASN A 408 -23.77 9.23 16.65
N GLY A 409 -23.31 8.74 17.81
CA GLY A 409 -23.36 7.33 18.18
C GLY A 409 -22.22 6.46 17.63
N MET A 410 -21.32 6.99 16.82
CA MET A 410 -20.22 6.27 16.18
C MET A 410 -18.86 6.70 16.73
N SER A 411 -17.94 5.77 16.91
CA SER A 411 -16.54 6.05 17.20
C SER A 411 -15.79 6.51 15.95
N ILE A 412 -14.58 7.06 16.12
CA ILE A 412 -13.73 7.41 14.99
C ILE A 412 -13.33 6.18 14.17
N ALA A 413 -13.14 5.03 14.81
CA ALA A 413 -12.83 3.78 14.12
C ALA A 413 -14.02 3.30 13.29
N ASP A 414 -15.23 3.24 13.87
CA ASP A 414 -16.45 2.87 13.15
C ASP A 414 -16.64 3.74 11.90
N PHE A 415 -16.35 5.03 11.98
CA PHE A 415 -16.46 5.94 10.84
C PHE A 415 -15.39 5.66 9.77
N THR A 416 -14.16 5.36 10.17
CA THR A 416 -13.04 5.13 9.23
C THR A 416 -13.05 3.75 8.59
N GLU A 417 -13.68 2.76 9.22
CA GLU A 417 -13.89 1.41 8.66
C GLU A 417 -14.92 1.39 7.51
N LEU A 418 -15.79 2.40 7.44
CA LEU A 418 -16.79 2.48 6.40
C LEU A 418 -16.19 2.84 5.03
N PRO A 419 -16.76 2.33 3.93
CA PRO A 419 -16.46 2.81 2.59
C PRO A 419 -16.70 4.32 2.45
N VAL A 420 -15.87 5.01 1.67
CA VAL A 420 -15.97 6.46 1.42
C VAL A 420 -17.37 6.90 1.00
N SER A 421 -18.06 6.12 0.15
CA SER A 421 -19.44 6.40 -0.24
C SER A 421 -20.39 6.50 0.96
N ARG A 422 -20.26 5.55 1.90
CA ARG A 422 -21.09 5.52 3.10
C ARG A 422 -20.69 6.58 4.12
N SER A 423 -19.36 6.78 4.29
CA SER A 423 -18.84 7.86 5.15
C SER A 423 -19.30 9.25 4.67
N LEU A 424 -19.38 9.46 3.35
CA LEU A 424 -19.89 10.70 2.74
C LEU A 424 -21.37 10.93 3.06
N GLU A 425 -22.20 9.90 2.91
CA GLU A 425 -23.63 9.98 3.26
C GLU A 425 -23.84 10.32 4.74
N LEU A 426 -23.06 9.66 5.62
CA LEU A 426 -23.16 9.89 7.05
C LEU A 426 -22.63 11.27 7.45
N ALA A 427 -21.51 11.72 6.87
CA ALA A 427 -20.97 13.05 7.12
C ALA A 427 -21.96 14.17 6.75
N ARG A 428 -22.71 14.01 5.65
CA ARG A 428 -23.78 14.95 5.25
C ARG A 428 -24.98 14.97 6.19
N LYS A 429 -25.22 13.85 6.91
CA LYS A 429 -26.33 13.70 7.85
C LYS A 429 -25.98 14.12 9.29
N ILE A 430 -24.73 14.52 9.56
CA ILE A 430 -24.33 14.99 10.89
C ILE A 430 -25.16 16.23 11.25
N GLN A 431 -26.01 16.08 12.27
CA GLN A 431 -26.80 17.18 12.81
C GLN A 431 -25.98 17.88 13.90
N LEU A 432 -25.73 19.14 13.73
CA LEU A 432 -25.01 19.97 14.69
C LEU A 432 -26.01 20.92 15.39
N THR A 433 -25.94 20.99 16.71
CA THR A 433 -26.66 22.03 17.46
C THR A 433 -26.06 23.41 17.17
N GLY A 434 -26.77 24.50 17.53
CA GLY A 434 -26.30 25.85 17.20
C GLY A 434 -24.87 26.14 17.70
N ARG A 435 -24.50 25.64 18.90
CA ARG A 435 -23.15 25.76 19.45
C ARG A 435 -22.16 24.85 18.73
N GLU A 436 -22.54 23.64 18.44
CA GLU A 436 -21.68 22.66 17.71
C GLU A 436 -21.44 23.09 16.27
N ALA A 437 -22.46 23.70 15.62
CA ALA A 437 -22.32 24.25 14.29
C ALA A 437 -21.27 25.36 14.23
N ALA A 438 -21.19 26.21 15.24
CA ALA A 438 -20.15 27.25 15.34
C ALA A 438 -18.75 26.67 15.54
N ILE A 439 -18.62 25.55 16.24
CA ILE A 439 -17.33 24.91 16.54
C ILE A 439 -16.88 23.97 15.42
N ALA A 440 -17.74 23.09 14.96
CA ALA A 440 -17.39 21.96 14.09
C ALA A 440 -17.94 22.08 12.65
N GLY A 441 -18.81 23.06 12.35
CA GLY A 441 -19.43 23.18 11.03
C GLY A 441 -18.42 23.25 9.88
N ARG A 442 -17.35 24.03 10.06
CA ARG A 442 -16.28 24.13 9.05
C ARG A 442 -15.50 22.82 8.91
N VAL A 443 -15.26 22.12 10.01
CA VAL A 443 -14.56 20.83 10.01
C VAL A 443 -15.36 19.77 9.27
N VAL A 444 -16.68 19.70 9.51
CA VAL A 444 -17.58 18.78 8.80
C VAL A 444 -17.64 19.10 7.31
N HIS A 445 -17.68 20.38 6.94
CA HIS A 445 -17.65 20.80 5.54
C HIS A 445 -16.39 20.31 4.82
N GLU A 446 -15.20 20.47 5.42
CA GLU A 446 -13.92 19.99 4.88
C GLU A 446 -13.89 18.46 4.75
N ILE A 447 -14.45 17.73 5.72
CA ILE A 447 -14.56 16.27 5.63
C ILE A 447 -15.43 15.88 4.44
N VAL A 448 -16.61 16.52 4.27
CA VAL A 448 -17.53 16.24 3.18
C VAL A 448 -16.90 16.53 1.82
N GLU A 449 -16.22 17.67 1.65
CA GLU A 449 -15.56 18.01 0.39
C GLU A 449 -14.49 16.97 0.01
N ARG A 450 -13.61 16.60 0.96
CA ARG A 450 -12.56 15.60 0.68
C ARG A 450 -13.11 14.20 0.36
N LEU A 451 -14.16 13.78 1.06
CA LEU A 451 -14.87 12.53 0.76
C LEU A 451 -15.53 12.58 -0.63
N GLN A 452 -16.08 13.74 -1.04
CA GLN A 452 -16.63 13.93 -2.37
C GLN A 452 -15.57 13.78 -3.46
N PHE A 453 -14.35 14.32 -3.28
CA PHE A 453 -13.28 14.18 -4.24
C PHE A 453 -12.82 12.72 -4.38
N LEU A 454 -12.69 12.00 -3.27
CA LEU A 454 -12.40 10.56 -3.31
C LEU A 454 -13.49 9.78 -4.06
N HIS A 455 -14.74 10.12 -3.82
CA HIS A 455 -15.86 9.49 -4.52
C HIS A 455 -15.86 9.84 -6.02
N ALA A 456 -15.55 11.08 -6.39
CA ALA A 456 -15.52 11.56 -7.78
C ALA A 456 -14.44 10.85 -8.61
N VAL A 457 -13.28 10.53 -8.03
CA VAL A 457 -12.22 9.76 -8.72
C VAL A 457 -12.45 8.24 -8.69
N GLY A 458 -13.65 7.77 -8.33
CA GLY A 458 -14.02 6.35 -8.36
C GLY A 458 -13.54 5.53 -7.17
N LEU A 459 -13.17 6.17 -6.05
CA LEU A 459 -12.68 5.50 -4.83
C LEU A 459 -13.75 5.36 -3.73
N GLY A 460 -15.02 5.39 -4.09
CA GLY A 460 -16.14 5.28 -3.15
C GLY A 460 -16.16 3.98 -2.33
N TYR A 461 -15.54 2.93 -2.81
CA TYR A 461 -15.49 1.61 -2.16
C TYR A 461 -14.39 1.46 -1.12
N ILE A 462 -13.40 2.35 -1.07
CA ILE A 462 -12.26 2.26 -0.17
C ILE A 462 -12.63 2.77 1.22
N ALA A 463 -12.18 2.08 2.27
CA ALA A 463 -12.29 2.55 3.66
C ALA A 463 -11.12 3.48 4.03
N LEU A 464 -11.37 4.45 4.92
CA LEU A 464 -10.36 5.43 5.33
C LEU A 464 -9.25 4.83 6.21
N ASP A 465 -9.53 3.75 6.93
CA ASP A 465 -8.57 3.02 7.77
C ASP A 465 -7.65 2.09 6.97
N ARG A 466 -7.97 1.83 5.69
CA ARG A 466 -7.18 0.95 4.82
C ARG A 466 -5.73 1.42 4.75
N SER A 467 -4.81 0.50 5.01
CA SER A 467 -3.36 0.79 4.98
C SER A 467 -2.90 1.18 3.59
N ALA A 468 -2.09 2.23 3.50
CA ALA A 468 -1.50 2.70 2.24
C ALA A 468 -0.65 1.64 1.53
N ALA A 469 0.01 0.76 2.30
CA ALA A 469 0.82 -0.33 1.76
C ALA A 469 0.00 -1.41 1.04
N THR A 470 -1.32 -1.46 1.24
CA THR A 470 -2.22 -2.42 0.59
C THR A 470 -2.91 -1.87 -0.66
N LEU A 471 -2.69 -0.60 -0.97
CA LEU A 471 -3.28 0.05 -2.14
C LEU A 471 -2.58 -0.40 -3.42
N SER A 472 -3.33 -0.58 -4.47
CA SER A 472 -2.76 -0.69 -5.82
C SER A 472 -2.11 0.63 -6.24
N GLY A 473 -1.20 0.59 -7.22
CA GLY A 473 -0.57 1.80 -7.74
C GLY A 473 -1.59 2.85 -8.20
N GLY A 474 -2.59 2.42 -8.96
CA GLY A 474 -3.67 3.29 -9.43
C GLY A 474 -4.56 3.84 -8.30
N GLU A 475 -4.89 3.05 -7.27
CA GLU A 475 -5.63 3.56 -6.10
C GLU A 475 -4.84 4.66 -5.37
N GLY A 476 -3.54 4.42 -5.12
CA GLY A 476 -2.67 5.41 -4.46
C GLY A 476 -2.55 6.70 -5.26
N GLN A 477 -2.45 6.60 -6.57
CA GLN A 477 -2.37 7.74 -7.48
C GLN A 477 -3.67 8.56 -7.48
N ARG A 478 -4.83 7.90 -7.55
CA ARG A 478 -6.14 8.58 -7.49
C ARG A 478 -6.41 9.24 -6.15
N ILE A 479 -5.94 8.66 -5.04
CA ILE A 479 -6.02 9.31 -3.72
C ILE A 479 -5.25 10.64 -3.74
N ARG A 480 -4.05 10.67 -4.32
CA ARG A 480 -3.27 11.91 -4.45
C ARG A 480 -3.96 12.90 -5.38
N LEU A 481 -4.47 12.43 -6.51
CA LEU A 481 -5.22 13.29 -7.43
C LEU A 481 -6.42 13.94 -6.72
N ALA A 482 -7.21 13.16 -5.96
CA ALA A 482 -8.32 13.67 -5.16
C ALA A 482 -7.88 14.75 -4.15
N THR A 483 -6.74 14.53 -3.49
CA THR A 483 -6.15 15.49 -2.55
C THR A 483 -5.76 16.79 -3.26
N GLN A 484 -5.16 16.71 -4.46
CA GLN A 484 -4.76 17.88 -5.25
C GLN A 484 -5.95 18.66 -5.80
N ILE A 485 -6.98 17.99 -6.31
CA ILE A 485 -8.23 18.62 -6.72
C ILE A 485 -8.86 19.37 -5.54
N GLY A 486 -8.85 18.76 -4.36
CA GLY A 486 -9.35 19.37 -3.13
C GLY A 486 -8.62 20.65 -2.71
N SER A 487 -7.34 20.80 -3.08
CA SER A 487 -6.55 22.00 -2.79
C SER A 487 -7.00 23.25 -3.57
N LYS A 488 -7.75 23.06 -4.69
CA LYS A 488 -8.26 24.11 -5.58
C LYS A 488 -7.16 25.09 -6.06
N LEU A 489 -5.92 24.59 -6.21
CA LEU A 489 -4.80 25.38 -6.72
C LEU A 489 -5.04 25.79 -8.17
N ARG A 490 -4.53 26.97 -8.54
CA ARG A 490 -4.65 27.55 -9.90
C ARG A 490 -3.27 27.91 -10.45
N GLY A 491 -3.12 27.83 -11.75
CA GLY A 491 -1.87 28.21 -12.44
C GLY A 491 -0.74 27.20 -12.20
N VAL A 492 -1.04 25.97 -11.86
CA VAL A 492 -0.09 24.87 -11.60
C VAL A 492 0.03 23.97 -12.85
N LEU A 493 1.21 23.41 -13.05
CA LEU A 493 1.44 22.33 -14.01
C LEU A 493 1.34 20.99 -13.26
N TYR A 494 0.31 20.21 -13.56
CA TYR A 494 0.17 18.85 -13.07
C TYR A 494 0.74 17.87 -14.09
N VAL A 495 1.63 16.99 -13.65
CA VAL A 495 2.21 15.91 -14.48
C VAL A 495 1.79 14.57 -13.90
N LEU A 496 1.02 13.81 -14.67
CA LEU A 496 0.44 12.53 -14.23
C LEU A 496 1.00 11.37 -15.07
N ASP A 497 1.27 10.25 -14.40
CA ASP A 497 1.76 9.01 -15.03
C ASP A 497 0.64 7.98 -15.08
N GLU A 498 0.05 7.75 -16.24
CA GLU A 498 -0.97 6.74 -16.53
C GLU A 498 -2.10 6.68 -15.48
N PRO A 499 -2.85 7.77 -15.25
CA PRO A 499 -3.87 7.82 -14.20
C PRO A 499 -5.07 6.90 -14.43
N SER A 500 -5.29 6.39 -15.65
CA SER A 500 -6.37 5.46 -16.02
C SER A 500 -6.11 4.01 -15.58
N ILE A 501 -4.92 3.71 -15.06
CA ILE A 501 -4.51 2.34 -14.69
C ILE A 501 -5.49 1.68 -13.73
N GLY A 502 -5.86 0.43 -14.05
CA GLY A 502 -6.75 -0.40 -13.22
C GLY A 502 -8.19 0.11 -13.15
N LEU A 503 -8.59 1.01 -14.05
CA LEU A 503 -9.95 1.50 -14.15
C LEU A 503 -10.77 0.70 -15.17
N HIS A 504 -11.98 0.39 -14.78
CA HIS A 504 -13.01 -0.01 -15.72
C HIS A 504 -13.44 1.20 -16.57
N HIS A 505 -13.88 0.99 -17.83
CA HIS A 505 -14.29 2.08 -18.74
C HIS A 505 -15.23 3.08 -18.10
N ARG A 506 -16.21 2.60 -17.34
CA ARG A 506 -17.16 3.46 -16.61
C ARG A 506 -16.48 4.41 -15.63
N ASP A 507 -15.46 3.90 -14.91
CA ASP A 507 -14.75 4.69 -13.89
C ASP A 507 -13.75 5.65 -14.55
N ASN A 508 -13.23 5.31 -15.75
CA ASN A 508 -12.36 6.17 -16.54
C ASN A 508 -13.04 7.50 -16.93
N ALA A 509 -14.30 7.46 -17.33
CA ALA A 509 -15.05 8.67 -17.66
C ALA A 509 -15.15 9.65 -16.46
N ARG A 510 -15.25 9.14 -15.22
CA ARG A 510 -15.24 9.96 -14.01
C ARG A 510 -13.87 10.59 -13.75
N LEU A 511 -12.80 9.83 -13.96
CA LEU A 511 -11.44 10.35 -13.86
C LEU A 511 -11.20 11.48 -14.87
N LEU A 512 -11.57 11.27 -16.12
CA LEU A 512 -11.42 12.27 -17.18
C LEU A 512 -12.17 13.56 -16.85
N LYS A 513 -13.39 13.46 -16.33
CA LYS A 513 -14.13 14.63 -15.86
C LYS A 513 -13.38 15.38 -14.74
N ALA A 514 -12.77 14.65 -13.80
CA ALA A 514 -11.97 15.26 -12.73
C ALA A 514 -10.71 15.97 -13.26
N LEU A 515 -10.05 15.42 -14.29
CA LEU A 515 -8.90 16.05 -14.96
C LEU A 515 -9.33 17.31 -15.75
N GLU A 516 -10.49 17.26 -16.41
CA GLU A 516 -11.08 18.43 -17.09
C GLU A 516 -11.43 19.54 -16.10
N GLU A 517 -12.06 19.20 -14.95
CA GLU A 517 -12.33 20.16 -13.88
C GLU A 517 -11.04 20.78 -13.35
N LEU A 518 -9.95 20.00 -13.21
CA LEU A 518 -8.66 20.51 -12.80
C LEU A 518 -8.07 21.50 -13.82
N ARG A 519 -8.17 21.18 -15.12
CA ARG A 519 -7.82 22.08 -16.24
C ARG A 519 -8.66 23.37 -16.20
N ASP A 520 -9.97 23.26 -16.04
CA ASP A 520 -10.92 24.37 -16.07
C ASP A 520 -10.72 25.36 -14.91
N LEU A 521 -10.06 24.93 -13.84
CA LEU A 521 -9.57 25.83 -12.78
C LEU A 521 -8.43 26.75 -13.24
N GLY A 522 -7.92 26.59 -14.47
CA GLY A 522 -6.82 27.38 -15.03
C GLY A 522 -5.45 26.73 -14.81
N ASN A 523 -5.40 25.39 -14.73
CA ASN A 523 -4.17 24.61 -14.63
C ASN A 523 -3.79 23.99 -15.96
N THR A 524 -2.51 23.69 -16.13
CA THR A 524 -2.02 22.86 -17.23
C THR A 524 -1.91 21.43 -16.73
N VAL A 525 -2.54 20.49 -17.44
CA VAL A 525 -2.55 19.08 -17.06
C VAL A 525 -1.83 18.29 -18.14
N LEU A 526 -0.67 17.73 -17.80
CA LEU A 526 0.15 16.92 -18.69
C LEU A 526 0.05 15.46 -18.26
N VAL A 527 -0.41 14.59 -19.12
CA VAL A 527 -0.68 13.19 -18.83
C VAL A 527 0.12 12.28 -19.75
N VAL A 528 0.89 11.36 -19.19
CA VAL A 528 1.46 10.24 -19.95
C VAL A 528 0.39 9.16 -20.00
N GLU A 529 -0.11 8.80 -21.19
CA GLU A 529 -1.24 7.87 -21.30
C GLU A 529 -1.24 7.06 -22.61
N HIS A 530 -1.93 5.90 -22.51
CA HIS A 530 -2.14 4.96 -23.61
C HIS A 530 -3.62 4.63 -23.84
N ASP A 531 -4.51 5.10 -22.96
CA ASP A 531 -5.93 4.85 -23.05
C ASP A 531 -6.56 5.64 -24.21
N GLU A 532 -7.33 4.96 -25.07
CA GLU A 532 -7.95 5.56 -26.26
C GLU A 532 -8.90 6.70 -25.89
N GLU A 533 -9.74 6.54 -24.84
CA GLU A 533 -10.72 7.54 -24.42
C GLU A 533 -10.02 8.80 -23.92
N THR A 534 -8.95 8.63 -23.14
CA THR A 534 -8.14 9.74 -22.62
C THR A 534 -7.49 10.53 -23.76
N ILE A 535 -6.91 9.82 -24.75
CA ILE A 535 -6.27 10.48 -25.91
C ILE A 535 -7.30 11.24 -26.73
N ARG A 536 -8.50 10.68 -26.96
CA ARG A 536 -9.57 11.33 -27.72
C ARG A 536 -10.16 12.57 -27.04
N ARG A 537 -10.14 12.63 -25.71
CA ARG A 537 -10.67 13.76 -24.93
C ARG A 537 -9.62 14.81 -24.58
N ALA A 538 -8.35 14.58 -24.98
CA ALA A 538 -7.29 15.55 -24.80
C ALA A 538 -7.51 16.79 -25.67
N ASP A 539 -7.11 17.97 -25.17
CA ASP A 539 -7.07 19.19 -25.98
C ASP A 539 -5.88 19.17 -26.95
N TYR A 540 -4.79 18.48 -26.55
CA TYR A 540 -3.56 18.37 -27.32
C TYR A 540 -2.85 17.03 -27.06
N VAL A 541 -2.24 16.48 -28.07
CA VAL A 541 -1.53 15.18 -28.02
C VAL A 541 -0.13 15.33 -28.59
N ILE A 542 0.82 14.68 -27.94
CA ILE A 542 2.23 14.57 -28.33
C ILE A 542 2.55 13.09 -28.48
N ASP A 543 2.86 12.65 -29.69
CA ASP A 543 3.20 11.26 -29.99
C ASP A 543 4.70 11.10 -30.19
N LEU A 544 5.34 10.30 -29.31
CA LEU A 544 6.78 10.03 -29.35
C LEU A 544 7.08 8.64 -29.89
N GLY A 545 8.07 8.57 -30.76
CA GLY A 545 8.44 7.32 -31.42
C GLY A 545 9.71 7.46 -32.25
N PRO A 546 9.73 6.81 -33.45
CA PRO A 546 8.78 5.81 -33.96
C PRO A 546 8.91 4.43 -33.26
N GLY A 547 10.00 4.17 -32.57
CA GLY A 547 10.29 2.91 -31.90
C GLY A 547 10.52 3.08 -30.39
N ALA A 548 11.21 2.10 -29.79
CA ALA A 548 11.57 2.06 -28.38
C ALA A 548 13.09 2.19 -28.18
N GLY A 549 13.51 2.67 -26.99
CA GLY A 549 14.91 2.85 -26.65
C GLY A 549 15.63 3.78 -27.65
N ARG A 550 16.76 3.37 -28.22
CA ARG A 550 17.51 4.19 -29.19
C ARG A 550 16.79 4.42 -30.52
N HIS A 551 15.76 3.64 -30.83
CA HIS A 551 14.92 3.83 -32.01
C HIS A 551 13.70 4.72 -31.71
N GLY A 552 13.53 5.17 -30.47
CA GLY A 552 12.56 6.15 -30.02
C GLY A 552 13.14 7.53 -29.86
N GLY A 553 12.47 8.37 -29.09
CA GLY A 553 12.94 9.70 -28.69
C GLY A 553 12.74 10.80 -29.72
N GLU A 554 12.01 10.56 -30.80
CA GLU A 554 11.64 11.54 -31.80
C GLU A 554 10.19 12.00 -31.61
N LEU A 555 9.92 13.25 -31.96
CA LEU A 555 8.56 13.77 -32.07
C LEU A 555 7.95 13.31 -33.41
N VAL A 556 7.04 12.33 -33.33
CA VAL A 556 6.39 11.76 -34.53
C VAL A 556 5.24 12.61 -35.00
N ALA A 557 4.40 13.04 -34.04
CA ALA A 557 3.24 13.87 -34.31
C ALA A 557 2.88 14.71 -33.07
N HIS A 558 2.24 15.86 -33.33
CA HIS A 558 1.67 16.69 -32.26
C HIS A 558 0.48 17.49 -32.84
N GLY A 559 -0.50 17.79 -32.01
CA GLY A 559 -1.71 18.51 -32.41
C GLY A 559 -2.93 18.02 -31.66
N THR A 560 -4.11 18.30 -32.23
CA THR A 560 -5.38 17.75 -31.71
C THR A 560 -5.45 16.23 -31.94
N PRO A 561 -6.29 15.48 -31.23
CA PRO A 561 -6.48 14.06 -31.50
C PRO A 561 -6.83 13.74 -32.96
N GLU A 562 -7.62 14.58 -33.62
CA GLU A 562 -8.00 14.45 -35.03
C GLU A 562 -6.80 14.60 -35.97
N GLU A 563 -5.94 15.58 -35.71
CA GLU A 563 -4.71 15.79 -36.48
C GLU A 563 -3.77 14.60 -36.36
N ILE A 564 -3.60 14.04 -35.13
CA ILE A 564 -2.79 12.84 -34.91
C ILE A 564 -3.30 11.62 -35.68
N MET A 565 -4.63 11.45 -35.78
CA MET A 565 -5.23 10.36 -36.57
C MET A 565 -4.91 10.43 -38.07
N GLU A 566 -4.63 11.61 -38.60
CA GLU A 566 -4.31 11.80 -40.02
C GLU A 566 -2.83 11.57 -40.35
N VAL A 567 -1.92 11.63 -39.34
CA VAL A 567 -0.48 11.45 -39.55
C VAL A 567 -0.16 10.00 -39.92
N PRO A 568 0.40 9.71 -41.11
CA PRO A 568 0.68 8.33 -41.53
C PRO A 568 1.74 7.62 -40.66
N GLY A 569 2.71 8.38 -40.14
CA GLY A 569 3.80 7.86 -39.32
C GLY A 569 3.45 7.61 -37.84
N SER A 570 2.30 8.10 -37.36
CA SER A 570 1.84 7.91 -36.02
C SER A 570 1.18 6.54 -35.85
N LEU A 571 1.84 5.68 -35.06
CA LEU A 571 1.28 4.36 -34.72
C LEU A 571 0.07 4.52 -33.82
N THR A 572 0.13 5.44 -32.84
CA THR A 572 -1.00 5.83 -32.01
C THR A 572 -2.19 6.30 -32.84
N GLY A 573 -1.94 7.21 -33.77
CA GLY A 573 -2.97 7.69 -34.70
C GLY A 573 -3.57 6.58 -35.57
N ALA A 574 -2.75 5.60 -36.00
CA ALA A 574 -3.22 4.46 -36.76
C ALA A 574 -4.17 3.55 -35.98
N TYR A 575 -3.88 3.29 -34.66
CA TYR A 575 -4.77 2.51 -33.79
C TYR A 575 -6.05 3.29 -33.49
N ILE A 576 -5.97 4.55 -33.10
CA ILE A 576 -7.13 5.36 -32.70
C ILE A 576 -8.06 5.60 -33.91
N SER A 577 -7.52 5.85 -35.11
CA SER A 577 -8.33 5.99 -36.35
C SER A 577 -8.95 4.66 -36.82
N GLY A 578 -8.46 3.51 -36.30
CA GLY A 578 -8.87 2.19 -36.75
C GLY A 578 -8.21 1.69 -38.00
N ARG A 579 -7.21 2.39 -38.55
CA ARG A 579 -6.37 1.91 -39.66
C ARG A 579 -5.62 0.63 -39.29
N VAL A 580 -5.23 0.50 -38.05
CA VAL A 580 -4.62 -0.70 -37.45
C VAL A 580 -5.49 -1.16 -36.29
N GLN A 581 -5.69 -2.47 -36.16
CA GLN A 581 -6.44 -3.07 -35.06
C GLN A 581 -5.73 -4.32 -34.57
N ILE A 582 -5.92 -4.65 -33.29
CA ILE A 582 -5.51 -5.95 -32.74
C ILE A 582 -6.51 -6.97 -33.26
N GLU A 583 -6.04 -7.95 -34.00
CA GLU A 583 -6.88 -9.01 -34.54
C GLU A 583 -7.44 -9.91 -33.45
N MET A 584 -8.67 -10.37 -33.60
CA MET A 584 -9.25 -11.39 -32.74
C MET A 584 -8.77 -12.77 -33.20
N LEU A 585 -8.72 -13.71 -32.25
CA LEU A 585 -8.51 -15.10 -32.58
C LEU A 585 -9.61 -15.59 -33.55
N PRO A 586 -9.23 -16.26 -34.64
CA PRO A 586 -10.22 -16.78 -35.61
C PRO A 586 -11.14 -17.83 -34.96
N GLU A 587 -10.62 -18.66 -34.08
CA GLU A 587 -11.37 -19.65 -33.30
C GLU A 587 -10.97 -19.60 -31.83
N ARG A 588 -11.98 -19.66 -30.94
CA ARG A 588 -11.74 -19.73 -29.50
C ARG A 588 -11.51 -21.18 -29.06
N ARG A 589 -10.65 -21.35 -28.06
CA ARG A 589 -10.46 -22.66 -27.44
C ARG A 589 -11.74 -23.08 -26.72
N GLN A 590 -12.13 -24.33 -26.94
CA GLN A 590 -13.33 -24.87 -26.29
C GLN A 590 -12.97 -25.38 -24.90
N THR A 591 -13.87 -25.14 -23.91
CA THR A 591 -13.75 -25.71 -22.59
C THR A 591 -14.11 -27.19 -22.61
N ASN A 592 -13.30 -28.03 -21.98
CA ASN A 592 -13.55 -29.47 -21.87
C ASN A 592 -14.45 -29.85 -20.68
N GLY A 593 -15.08 -28.88 -20.03
CA GLY A 593 -15.91 -29.06 -18.86
C GLY A 593 -15.15 -29.27 -17.53
N ALA A 594 -13.84 -29.47 -17.60
CA ALA A 594 -13.01 -29.53 -16.40
C ALA A 594 -12.57 -28.12 -15.97
N GLY A 595 -12.47 -27.88 -14.67
CA GLY A 595 -12.12 -26.55 -14.13
C GLY A 595 -11.73 -26.60 -12.66
N ILE A 596 -11.19 -25.49 -12.19
CA ILE A 596 -10.98 -25.23 -10.77
C ILE A 596 -12.21 -24.47 -10.29
N THR A 597 -12.93 -25.04 -9.33
CA THR A 597 -14.16 -24.42 -8.79
C THR A 597 -13.94 -23.98 -7.36
N ILE A 598 -14.24 -22.71 -7.09
CA ILE A 598 -14.34 -22.16 -5.75
C ILE A 598 -15.82 -22.17 -5.38
N LEU A 599 -16.16 -22.77 -4.25
CA LEU A 599 -17.51 -22.82 -3.71
C LEU A 599 -17.64 -21.87 -2.53
N GLY A 600 -18.69 -21.08 -2.51
CA GLY A 600 -19.06 -20.22 -1.39
C GLY A 600 -18.04 -19.13 -1.06
N ALA A 601 -17.47 -18.48 -2.05
CA ALA A 601 -16.53 -17.36 -1.86
C ALA A 601 -17.27 -16.18 -1.20
N ARG A 602 -16.77 -15.75 0.01
CA ARG A 602 -17.43 -14.74 0.84
C ARG A 602 -16.45 -13.79 1.55
N GLU A 603 -15.22 -13.76 1.09
CA GLU A 603 -14.21 -12.82 1.63
C GLU A 603 -14.52 -11.41 1.17
N ASN A 604 -14.27 -10.43 2.05
CA ASN A 604 -14.52 -9.01 1.83
C ASN A 604 -15.97 -8.77 1.32
N ASN A 605 -16.11 -8.22 0.12
CA ASN A 605 -17.42 -7.90 -0.46
C ASN A 605 -18.07 -9.05 -1.25
N LEU A 606 -17.43 -10.22 -1.40
CA LEU A 606 -17.99 -11.34 -2.16
C LEU A 606 -19.24 -11.92 -1.47
N LYS A 607 -20.28 -12.14 -2.26
CA LYS A 607 -21.64 -12.50 -1.78
C LYS A 607 -21.91 -14.00 -1.85
N ASN A 608 -21.04 -14.84 -1.29
CA ASN A 608 -21.16 -16.30 -1.25
C ASN A 608 -21.35 -16.89 -2.65
N ILE A 609 -20.42 -16.55 -3.56
CA ILE A 609 -20.49 -16.95 -4.97
C ILE A 609 -19.75 -18.25 -5.24
N ASP A 610 -20.25 -19.01 -6.22
CA ASP A 610 -19.58 -20.19 -6.77
C ASP A 610 -19.00 -19.82 -8.13
N VAL A 611 -17.70 -20.10 -8.32
CA VAL A 611 -16.98 -19.68 -9.54
C VAL A 611 -16.14 -20.82 -10.07
N THR A 612 -16.31 -21.15 -11.35
CA THR A 612 -15.48 -22.14 -12.05
C THR A 612 -14.56 -21.47 -13.06
N PHE A 613 -13.29 -21.78 -12.96
CA PHE A 613 -12.25 -21.39 -13.90
C PHE A 613 -11.94 -22.58 -14.81
N PRO A 614 -12.28 -22.54 -16.11
CA PRO A 614 -12.05 -23.65 -17.02
C PRO A 614 -10.57 -23.93 -17.24
N LEU A 615 -10.17 -25.20 -17.37
CA LEU A 615 -8.79 -25.60 -17.65
C LEU A 615 -8.41 -25.41 -19.12
N GLY A 616 -7.11 -25.13 -19.37
CA GLY A 616 -6.53 -25.09 -20.72
C GLY A 616 -7.00 -23.94 -21.59
N VAL A 617 -7.59 -22.89 -20.99
CA VAL A 617 -8.09 -21.69 -21.69
C VAL A 617 -7.58 -20.41 -21.03
N MET A 618 -7.68 -19.31 -21.76
CA MET A 618 -7.42 -17.97 -21.25
C MET A 618 -8.71 -17.39 -20.67
N THR A 619 -8.78 -17.30 -19.34
CA THR A 619 -9.91 -16.73 -18.60
C THR A 619 -9.59 -15.31 -18.16
N VAL A 620 -10.48 -14.36 -18.46
CA VAL A 620 -10.35 -12.97 -17.99
C VAL A 620 -11.39 -12.71 -16.89
N VAL A 621 -10.92 -12.24 -15.73
CA VAL A 621 -11.76 -11.76 -14.64
C VAL A 621 -11.85 -10.26 -14.73
N THR A 622 -13.03 -9.73 -14.97
CA THR A 622 -13.29 -8.32 -15.20
C THR A 622 -14.42 -7.79 -14.31
N GLY A 623 -14.76 -6.52 -14.45
CA GLY A 623 -15.80 -5.84 -13.67
C GLY A 623 -15.33 -4.51 -13.11
N VAL A 624 -16.23 -3.70 -12.58
CA VAL A 624 -15.93 -2.37 -12.04
C VAL A 624 -14.88 -2.39 -10.93
N SER A 625 -14.24 -1.26 -10.68
CA SER A 625 -13.26 -1.13 -9.60
C SER A 625 -13.92 -1.44 -8.25
N GLY A 626 -13.22 -2.26 -7.41
CA GLY A 626 -13.77 -2.69 -6.11
C GLY A 626 -14.86 -3.78 -6.18
N SER A 627 -15.13 -4.41 -7.33
CA SER A 627 -16.13 -5.48 -7.45
C SER A 627 -15.73 -6.82 -6.82
N GLY A 628 -14.48 -6.98 -6.35
CA GLY A 628 -14.00 -8.20 -5.69
C GLY A 628 -13.08 -9.07 -6.55
N LYS A 629 -12.61 -8.63 -7.71
CA LYS A 629 -11.71 -9.38 -8.62
C LYS A 629 -10.46 -9.89 -7.94
N SER A 630 -9.69 -9.00 -7.32
CA SER A 630 -8.43 -9.35 -6.63
C SER A 630 -8.70 -10.24 -5.41
N THR A 631 -9.80 -10.01 -4.70
CA THR A 631 -10.23 -10.89 -3.61
C THR A 631 -10.49 -12.32 -4.11
N LEU A 632 -11.22 -12.48 -5.23
CA LEU A 632 -11.50 -13.78 -5.80
C LEU A 632 -10.23 -14.49 -6.28
N VAL A 633 -9.39 -13.80 -7.04
CA VAL A 633 -8.21 -14.40 -7.71
C VAL A 633 -7.00 -14.50 -6.78
N ASN A 634 -6.65 -13.39 -6.10
CA ASN A 634 -5.44 -13.34 -5.28
C ASN A 634 -5.65 -13.88 -3.87
N ASP A 635 -6.73 -13.44 -3.18
CA ASP A 635 -6.92 -13.79 -1.77
C ASP A 635 -7.54 -15.19 -1.60
N ILE A 636 -8.41 -15.62 -2.52
CA ILE A 636 -9.03 -16.96 -2.42
C ILE A 636 -8.31 -17.96 -3.34
N LEU A 637 -8.38 -17.80 -4.67
CA LEU A 637 -7.87 -18.81 -5.61
C LEU A 637 -6.39 -19.08 -5.40
N TYR A 638 -5.56 -18.03 -5.45
CA TYR A 638 -4.11 -18.18 -5.33
C TYR A 638 -3.71 -18.77 -3.97
N ARG A 639 -4.21 -18.19 -2.85
CA ARG A 639 -3.83 -18.65 -1.51
C ARG A 639 -4.33 -20.06 -1.21
N ALA A 640 -5.54 -20.42 -1.64
CA ALA A 640 -6.06 -21.79 -1.47
C ALA A 640 -5.22 -22.81 -2.24
N LEU A 641 -4.86 -22.50 -3.49
CA LEU A 641 -3.98 -23.36 -4.29
C LEU A 641 -2.57 -23.43 -3.73
N ALA A 642 -2.02 -22.31 -3.28
CA ALA A 642 -0.70 -22.27 -2.63
C ALA A 642 -0.70 -23.09 -1.34
N LYS A 643 -1.80 -23.07 -0.57
CA LYS A 643 -1.95 -23.92 0.61
C LYS A 643 -1.97 -25.41 0.24
N THR A 644 -2.68 -25.76 -0.82
CA THR A 644 -2.79 -27.17 -1.28
C THR A 644 -1.49 -27.67 -1.91
N LEU A 645 -0.87 -26.88 -2.80
CA LEU A 645 0.31 -27.30 -3.58
C LEU A 645 1.63 -27.14 -2.81
N TYR A 646 1.75 -26.05 -2.01
CA TYR A 646 3.00 -25.65 -1.38
C TYR A 646 2.90 -25.59 0.16
N ARG A 647 1.77 -26.05 0.75
CA ARG A 647 1.52 -25.99 2.21
C ARG A 647 1.73 -24.60 2.79
N SER A 648 1.41 -23.55 2.02
CA SER A 648 1.48 -22.16 2.49
C SER A 648 0.63 -21.99 3.75
N ARG A 649 1.12 -21.20 4.69
CA ARG A 649 0.39 -20.82 5.92
C ARG A 649 -0.43 -19.56 5.76
N GLU A 650 -0.32 -18.88 4.62
CA GLU A 650 -1.24 -17.78 4.33
C GLU A 650 -2.65 -18.33 4.26
N GLU A 651 -3.51 -17.80 5.10
CA GLU A 651 -4.92 -18.21 5.08
C GLU A 651 -5.57 -17.71 3.80
N ALA A 652 -6.25 -18.63 3.13
CA ALA A 652 -7.10 -18.25 2.01
C ALA A 652 -8.31 -17.48 2.53
N GLY A 653 -8.75 -16.50 1.77
CA GLY A 653 -9.96 -15.74 2.09
C GLY A 653 -11.17 -16.67 2.29
N ALA A 654 -12.17 -16.21 3.01
CA ALA A 654 -13.31 -16.99 3.43
C ALA A 654 -14.06 -17.60 2.24
N HIS A 655 -14.06 -18.93 2.16
CA HIS A 655 -14.75 -19.74 1.16
C HIS A 655 -15.17 -21.09 1.78
N LYS A 656 -16.01 -21.84 1.09
CA LYS A 656 -16.48 -23.14 1.59
C LYS A 656 -15.52 -24.27 1.20
N ALA A 657 -15.13 -24.35 -0.05
CA ALA A 657 -14.22 -25.38 -0.57
C ALA A 657 -13.65 -24.96 -1.93
N ILE A 658 -12.53 -25.58 -2.31
CA ILE A 658 -11.98 -25.54 -3.66
C ILE A 658 -11.86 -26.96 -4.20
N SER A 659 -12.24 -27.17 -5.46
CA SER A 659 -12.14 -28.45 -6.15
C SER A 659 -11.41 -28.30 -7.48
N GLY A 660 -10.86 -29.38 -8.03
CA GLY A 660 -10.10 -29.36 -9.28
C GLY A 660 -8.63 -28.96 -9.14
N ALA A 661 -8.14 -28.75 -7.91
CA ALA A 661 -6.72 -28.40 -7.66
C ALA A 661 -5.75 -29.50 -8.09
N GLU A 662 -6.20 -30.76 -8.14
CA GLU A 662 -5.44 -31.94 -8.61
C GLU A 662 -5.11 -31.91 -10.10
N ASN A 663 -5.76 -31.06 -10.88
CA ASN A 663 -5.51 -30.91 -12.32
C ASN A 663 -4.31 -30.04 -12.66
N ILE A 664 -3.78 -29.31 -11.67
CA ILE A 664 -2.62 -28.45 -11.84
C ILE A 664 -1.46 -28.92 -10.96
N ASP A 665 -0.27 -28.75 -11.47
CA ASP A 665 0.98 -29.08 -10.76
C ASP A 665 1.66 -27.86 -10.16
N LYS A 666 1.33 -26.67 -10.69
CA LYS A 666 1.99 -25.43 -10.29
C LYS A 666 1.07 -24.23 -10.46
N VAL A 667 1.15 -23.28 -9.53
CA VAL A 667 0.53 -21.95 -9.64
C VAL A 667 1.63 -20.87 -9.63
N ILE A 668 1.57 -19.95 -10.60
CA ILE A 668 2.55 -18.87 -10.75
C ILE A 668 1.77 -17.56 -10.77
N ARG A 669 2.06 -16.70 -9.79
CA ARG A 669 1.51 -15.34 -9.73
C ARG A 669 2.51 -14.37 -10.37
N ILE A 670 2.05 -13.60 -11.33
CA ILE A 670 2.81 -12.57 -12.05
C ILE A 670 2.15 -11.22 -11.76
N ASP A 671 2.68 -10.51 -10.79
CA ASP A 671 2.22 -9.21 -10.33
C ASP A 671 3.20 -8.09 -10.71
N GLN A 672 2.81 -6.84 -10.47
CA GLN A 672 3.60 -5.64 -10.77
C GLN A 672 4.69 -5.34 -9.74
N SER A 673 4.90 -6.19 -8.73
CA SER A 673 5.94 -5.99 -7.73
C SER A 673 7.33 -5.98 -8.38
N PRO A 674 8.28 -5.17 -7.86
CA PRO A 674 9.63 -5.10 -8.41
C PRO A 674 10.31 -6.47 -8.45
N ILE A 675 11.17 -6.71 -9.46
CA ILE A 675 11.98 -7.94 -9.57
C ILE A 675 13.14 -8.00 -8.56
N GLY A 676 13.31 -6.95 -7.79
CA GLY A 676 14.28 -6.83 -6.71
C GLY A 676 14.25 -5.43 -6.12
N ARG A 677 14.77 -5.28 -4.89
CA ARG A 677 14.72 -4.04 -4.12
C ARG A 677 16.03 -3.27 -4.06
N THR A 678 17.08 -3.83 -4.61
CA THR A 678 18.41 -3.24 -4.60
C THR A 678 18.88 -2.88 -6.01
N PRO A 679 19.75 -1.89 -6.18
CA PRO A 679 20.35 -1.57 -7.47
C PRO A 679 21.12 -2.72 -8.12
N ARG A 680 21.46 -3.76 -7.36
CA ARG A 680 22.14 -4.98 -7.85
C ARG A 680 21.20 -5.93 -8.58
N SER A 681 19.92 -5.88 -8.30
CA SER A 681 18.91 -6.66 -9.03
C SER A 681 18.66 -6.03 -10.40
N ASN A 682 18.68 -6.84 -11.45
CA ASN A 682 18.47 -6.39 -12.83
C ASN A 682 17.86 -7.50 -13.69
N PRO A 683 17.39 -7.22 -14.91
CA PRO A 683 16.81 -8.20 -15.81
C PRO A 683 17.69 -9.42 -16.07
N ALA A 684 19.01 -9.24 -16.25
CA ALA A 684 19.92 -10.35 -16.51
C ALA A 684 20.07 -11.31 -15.32
N THR A 685 20.10 -10.77 -14.10
CA THR A 685 20.17 -11.61 -12.88
C THR A 685 18.86 -12.32 -12.63
N TYR A 686 17.73 -11.64 -12.82
CA TYR A 686 16.41 -12.20 -12.54
C TYR A 686 16.03 -13.32 -13.52
N THR A 687 16.32 -13.18 -14.82
CA THR A 687 16.09 -14.21 -15.85
C THR A 687 17.13 -15.33 -15.81
N GLY A 688 18.20 -15.13 -15.05
CA GLY A 688 19.31 -16.08 -14.97
C GLY A 688 20.23 -16.09 -16.20
N VAL A 689 20.14 -15.10 -17.09
CA VAL A 689 21.05 -14.92 -18.22
C VAL A 689 22.46 -14.59 -17.71
N PHE A 690 22.54 -13.81 -16.66
CA PHE A 690 23.80 -13.33 -16.12
C PHE A 690 24.73 -14.45 -15.63
N ALA A 691 24.19 -15.53 -15.06
CA ALA A 691 25.00 -16.68 -14.65
C ALA A 691 25.73 -17.28 -15.85
N GLN A 692 25.05 -17.48 -16.96
CA GLN A 692 25.60 -18.04 -18.20
C GLN A 692 26.60 -17.09 -18.88
N ILE A 693 26.39 -15.78 -18.81
CA ILE A 693 27.33 -14.77 -19.28
C ILE A 693 28.62 -14.83 -18.45
N ARG A 694 28.54 -14.95 -17.14
CA ARG A 694 29.73 -15.09 -16.29
C ARG A 694 30.53 -16.35 -16.59
N ASP A 695 29.87 -17.47 -16.83
CA ASP A 695 30.48 -18.72 -17.21
C ASP A 695 31.22 -18.58 -18.56
N LEU A 696 30.56 -17.92 -19.53
CA LEU A 696 31.18 -17.60 -20.82
C LEU A 696 32.50 -16.82 -20.64
N TYR A 697 32.45 -15.71 -19.87
CA TYR A 697 33.66 -14.88 -19.65
C TYR A 697 34.75 -15.62 -18.91
N ALA A 698 34.43 -16.53 -17.98
CA ALA A 698 35.40 -17.36 -17.30
C ALA A 698 36.06 -18.40 -18.22
N MET A 699 35.39 -18.81 -19.30
CA MET A 699 35.92 -19.76 -20.28
C MET A 699 36.85 -19.12 -21.33
N LEU A 700 36.88 -17.80 -21.43
CA LEU A 700 37.74 -17.12 -22.41
C LEU A 700 39.24 -17.38 -22.16
N PRO A 701 40.07 -17.45 -23.21
CA PRO A 701 41.52 -17.73 -23.08
C PRO A 701 42.18 -16.79 -22.07
N GLU A 702 41.95 -15.49 -22.17
CA GLU A 702 42.51 -14.47 -21.27
C GLU A 702 42.09 -14.67 -19.80
N SER A 703 40.85 -15.10 -19.53
CA SER A 703 40.41 -15.43 -18.20
C SER A 703 41.10 -16.68 -17.64
N ARG A 704 41.33 -17.68 -18.47
CA ARG A 704 42.01 -18.93 -18.09
C ARG A 704 43.47 -18.65 -17.74
N GLU A 705 44.15 -17.84 -18.56
CA GLU A 705 45.56 -17.44 -18.30
C GLU A 705 45.67 -16.71 -16.97
N ARG A 706 44.72 -15.87 -16.60
CA ARG A 706 44.69 -15.11 -15.36
C ARG A 706 44.10 -15.88 -14.18
N GLY A 707 43.64 -17.12 -14.38
CA GLY A 707 43.01 -17.94 -13.35
C GLY A 707 41.65 -17.40 -12.88
N TYR A 708 40.93 -16.61 -13.72
CA TYR A 708 39.66 -16.02 -13.38
C TYR A 708 38.55 -17.06 -13.43
N LYS A 709 37.79 -17.18 -12.30
CA LYS A 709 36.65 -18.03 -12.13
C LYS A 709 35.34 -17.22 -12.36
N PRO A 710 34.16 -17.87 -12.55
CA PRO A 710 32.89 -17.15 -12.73
C PRO A 710 32.55 -16.11 -11.63
N GLY A 711 33.06 -16.32 -10.40
CA GLY A 711 32.94 -15.39 -9.30
C GLY A 711 33.61 -14.03 -9.55
N ARG A 712 34.69 -13.98 -10.34
CA ARG A 712 35.38 -12.73 -10.74
C ARG A 712 34.46 -11.81 -11.52
N PHE A 713 33.58 -12.38 -12.32
CA PHE A 713 32.63 -11.67 -13.17
C PHE A 713 31.29 -11.39 -12.47
N SER A 714 31.22 -11.56 -11.15
CA SER A 714 30.06 -11.20 -10.33
C SER A 714 30.29 -9.84 -9.64
N PHE A 715 29.36 -8.90 -9.85
CA PHE A 715 29.39 -7.63 -9.11
C PHE A 715 28.93 -7.76 -7.64
N ASN A 716 28.45 -8.95 -7.22
CA ASN A 716 28.07 -9.24 -5.83
C ASN A 716 29.22 -9.79 -4.98
N VAL A 717 30.31 -10.25 -5.61
CA VAL A 717 31.42 -10.92 -4.95
C VAL A 717 32.67 -10.03 -5.01
N THR A 718 33.45 -10.00 -3.94
CA THR A 718 34.72 -9.30 -3.88
C THR A 718 35.74 -9.86 -4.88
N GLY A 719 36.66 -9.03 -5.35
CA GLY A 719 37.75 -9.40 -6.24
C GLY A 719 37.58 -8.89 -7.67
N GLY A 720 36.38 -8.91 -8.25
CA GLY A 720 36.14 -8.40 -9.61
C GLY A 720 35.28 -7.13 -9.68
N ARG A 721 34.54 -6.85 -8.63
CA ARG A 721 33.67 -5.67 -8.53
C ARG A 721 34.45 -4.40 -8.21
N CYS A 722 33.84 -3.27 -8.48
CA CYS A 722 34.30 -1.99 -7.96
C CYS A 722 34.07 -1.93 -6.45
N GLU A 723 35.11 -1.81 -5.64
CA GLU A 723 34.95 -1.80 -4.18
C GLU A 723 34.42 -0.45 -3.67
N ALA A 724 34.57 0.66 -4.43
CA ALA A 724 34.05 1.96 -4.03
C ALA A 724 32.51 2.01 -3.97
N CYS A 725 31.83 1.35 -4.92
CA CYS A 725 30.37 1.20 -4.91
C CYS A 725 29.92 -0.23 -4.58
N GLN A 726 30.85 -1.11 -4.22
CA GLN A 726 30.59 -2.52 -3.90
C GLN A 726 29.79 -3.26 -4.99
N GLY A 727 29.95 -2.85 -6.26
CA GLY A 727 29.25 -3.45 -7.41
C GLY A 727 27.87 -2.88 -7.69
N GLU A 728 27.41 -1.84 -7.01
CA GLU A 728 26.11 -1.20 -7.28
C GLU A 728 26.14 -0.28 -8.49
N GLY A 729 27.33 0.24 -8.86
CA GLY A 729 27.47 1.22 -9.93
C GLY A 729 27.09 2.63 -9.52
N GLN A 730 26.40 2.77 -8.40
CA GLN A 730 25.89 4.03 -7.85
C GLN A 730 26.22 4.13 -6.36
N ARG A 731 26.22 5.33 -5.82
CA ARG A 731 26.30 5.60 -4.39
C ARG A 731 24.99 6.21 -3.93
N ARG A 732 24.42 5.66 -2.87
CA ARG A 732 23.24 6.22 -2.20
C ARG A 732 23.69 7.37 -1.30
N ILE A 733 23.06 8.53 -1.46
CA ILE A 733 23.18 9.68 -0.57
C ILE A 733 21.87 9.75 0.22
N GLU A 734 21.96 9.45 1.52
CA GLU A 734 20.80 9.49 2.43
C GLU A 734 20.45 10.94 2.76
N MET A 735 19.19 11.31 2.54
CA MET A 735 18.67 12.63 2.82
C MET A 735 17.64 12.57 3.95
N SER A 736 17.87 13.27 5.06
CA SER A 736 17.07 13.18 6.29
C SER A 736 15.60 13.54 6.13
N PHE A 737 15.20 14.31 5.11
CA PHE A 737 13.82 14.79 4.90
C PHE A 737 13.33 14.66 3.46
N LEU A 738 14.17 14.18 2.54
CA LEU A 738 13.88 14.01 1.12
C LEU A 738 14.14 12.55 0.73
N PRO A 739 13.61 12.07 -0.39
CA PRO A 739 13.97 10.75 -0.93
C PRO A 739 15.49 10.66 -1.17
N ASP A 740 16.06 9.48 -0.94
CA ASP A 740 17.47 9.23 -1.18
C ASP A 740 17.85 9.47 -2.64
N VAL A 741 18.99 10.07 -2.86
CA VAL A 741 19.55 10.34 -4.19
C VAL A 741 20.61 9.30 -4.52
N TYR A 742 20.54 8.75 -5.72
CA TYR A 742 21.52 7.80 -6.24
C TYR A 742 22.40 8.50 -7.27
N VAL A 743 23.70 8.59 -6.98
CA VAL A 743 24.69 9.25 -7.86
C VAL A 743 25.60 8.18 -8.45
N LEU A 744 25.97 8.31 -9.72
CA LEU A 744 26.92 7.39 -10.39
C LEU A 744 28.24 7.31 -9.62
N CYS A 745 28.80 6.13 -9.51
CA CYS A 745 30.09 5.93 -8.86
C CYS A 745 31.22 6.53 -9.72
N GLU A 746 31.90 7.53 -9.19
CA GLU A 746 33.00 8.24 -9.87
C GLU A 746 34.16 7.31 -10.25
N VAL A 747 34.43 6.27 -9.43
CA VAL A 747 35.57 5.35 -9.64
C VAL A 747 35.34 4.39 -10.83
N CYS A 748 34.13 3.86 -11.00
CA CYS A 748 33.82 2.93 -12.08
C CYS A 748 32.92 3.51 -13.19
N GLY A 749 32.48 4.78 -13.05
CA GLY A 749 31.58 5.42 -14.00
C GLY A 749 30.28 4.64 -14.24
N GLY A 750 29.73 4.01 -13.20
CA GLY A 750 28.53 3.17 -13.32
C GLY A 750 28.80 1.70 -13.74
N ARG A 751 30.00 1.36 -14.19
CA ARG A 751 30.36 0.06 -14.79
C ARG A 751 30.40 -1.13 -13.83
N ARG A 752 30.32 -0.92 -12.52
CA ARG A 752 30.21 -1.95 -11.45
C ARG A 752 31.44 -2.80 -11.20
N TYR A 753 32.43 -2.85 -12.11
CA TYR A 753 33.62 -3.69 -12.04
C TYR A 753 34.91 -2.89 -11.93
N ASN A 754 35.98 -3.54 -11.50
CA ASN A 754 37.30 -2.99 -11.56
C ASN A 754 37.90 -3.11 -12.99
N HIS A 755 38.93 -2.32 -13.26
CA HIS A 755 39.55 -2.20 -14.58
C HIS A 755 40.07 -3.56 -15.14
N GLU A 756 40.63 -4.40 -14.28
CA GLU A 756 41.16 -5.70 -14.67
C GLU A 756 40.09 -6.68 -15.17
N THR A 757 38.93 -6.68 -14.55
CA THR A 757 37.79 -7.50 -14.99
C THR A 757 37.21 -6.97 -16.32
N LEU A 758 37.19 -5.63 -16.50
CA LEU A 758 36.73 -4.99 -17.73
C LEU A 758 37.69 -5.20 -18.93
N ALA A 759 38.93 -5.54 -18.66
CA ALA A 759 39.89 -5.83 -19.72
C ALA A 759 39.53 -7.10 -20.52
N VAL A 760 38.90 -8.08 -19.90
CA VAL A 760 38.46 -9.32 -20.57
C VAL A 760 37.28 -9.02 -21.48
N LYS A 761 37.39 -9.37 -22.76
CA LYS A 761 36.40 -9.05 -23.80
C LYS A 761 35.94 -10.29 -24.56
N TYR A 762 34.65 -10.37 -24.85
CA TYR A 762 34.04 -11.33 -25.76
C TYR A 762 33.53 -10.59 -26.98
N LYS A 763 33.97 -10.95 -28.19
CA LYS A 763 33.67 -10.24 -29.44
C LYS A 763 33.88 -8.71 -29.35
N GLY A 764 34.86 -8.27 -28.57
CA GLY A 764 35.17 -6.86 -28.37
C GLY A 764 34.43 -6.15 -27.21
N TYR A 765 33.48 -6.83 -26.54
CA TYR A 765 32.66 -6.29 -25.47
C TYR A 765 33.09 -6.82 -24.11
N SER A 766 33.25 -5.93 -23.11
CA SER A 766 33.43 -6.31 -21.72
C SER A 766 32.11 -6.78 -21.12
N ILE A 767 32.15 -7.41 -19.94
CA ILE A 767 30.93 -7.82 -19.24
C ILE A 767 30.03 -6.62 -18.87
N ALA A 768 30.60 -5.44 -18.58
CA ALA A 768 29.85 -4.22 -18.33
C ALA A 768 29.15 -3.70 -19.59
N ASP A 769 29.84 -3.74 -20.72
CA ASP A 769 29.26 -3.31 -22.01
C ASP A 769 28.03 -4.18 -22.36
N LEU A 770 28.06 -5.48 -22.10
CA LEU A 770 26.89 -6.36 -22.28
C LEU A 770 25.74 -6.05 -21.31
N LEU A 771 26.05 -5.64 -20.07
CA LEU A 771 25.01 -5.22 -19.11
C LEU A 771 24.39 -3.89 -19.49
N GLU A 772 25.14 -2.99 -20.11
CA GLU A 772 24.66 -1.71 -20.61
C GLU A 772 23.90 -1.82 -21.93
N MET A 773 23.95 -2.99 -22.59
CA MET A 773 23.23 -3.19 -23.86
C MET A 773 21.74 -3.48 -23.65
N PRO A 774 20.87 -2.99 -24.55
CA PRO A 774 19.51 -3.49 -24.70
C PRO A 774 19.49 -5.00 -25.02
N ALA A 775 18.43 -5.68 -24.59
CA ALA A 775 18.28 -7.12 -24.83
C ALA A 775 18.26 -7.47 -26.33
N SER A 776 17.66 -6.60 -27.18
CA SER A 776 17.65 -6.75 -28.64
C SER A 776 19.05 -6.77 -29.26
N ASP A 777 19.98 -5.97 -28.71
CA ASP A 777 21.32 -5.81 -29.26
C ASP A 777 22.28 -6.87 -28.73
N ALA A 778 22.07 -7.31 -27.49
CA ALA A 778 22.82 -8.41 -26.89
C ALA A 778 22.49 -9.76 -27.55
N LEU A 779 21.27 -9.91 -28.12
CA LEU A 779 20.79 -11.16 -28.71
C LEU A 779 21.69 -11.63 -29.89
N PRO A 780 22.01 -10.84 -30.92
CA PRO A 780 22.87 -11.28 -32.03
C PRO A 780 24.33 -11.55 -31.59
N ILE A 781 24.82 -10.84 -30.55
CA ILE A 781 26.17 -11.06 -30.04
C ILE A 781 26.30 -12.44 -29.35
N LEU A 782 25.23 -12.83 -28.63
CA LEU A 782 25.17 -14.04 -27.79
C LEU A 782 24.39 -15.19 -28.47
N GLU A 783 24.05 -15.11 -29.76
CA GLU A 783 23.21 -16.06 -30.50
C GLU A 783 23.76 -17.50 -30.47
N ASN A 784 25.08 -17.64 -30.45
CA ASN A 784 25.76 -18.94 -30.46
C ASN A 784 25.67 -19.70 -29.12
N ILE A 785 25.03 -19.08 -28.11
CA ILE A 785 24.84 -19.71 -26.79
C ILE A 785 23.33 -20.02 -26.63
N PRO A 786 22.89 -21.25 -26.95
CA PRO A 786 21.46 -21.55 -27.09
C PRO A 786 20.62 -21.16 -25.86
N GLN A 787 21.12 -21.37 -24.65
CA GLN A 787 20.42 -21.06 -23.41
C GLN A 787 20.30 -19.54 -23.17
N VAL A 788 21.30 -18.76 -23.54
CA VAL A 788 21.29 -17.30 -23.45
C VAL A 788 20.34 -16.74 -24.52
N ARG A 789 20.48 -17.21 -25.76
CA ARG A 789 19.63 -16.83 -26.87
C ARG A 789 18.15 -17.03 -26.54
N GLN A 790 17.77 -18.19 -26.04
CA GLN A 790 16.38 -18.48 -25.68
C GLN A 790 15.82 -17.45 -24.66
N LYS A 791 16.58 -17.14 -23.61
CA LYS A 791 16.14 -16.20 -22.58
C LYS A 791 16.09 -14.77 -23.08
N LEU A 792 17.05 -14.33 -23.90
CA LEU A 792 17.03 -13.00 -24.51
C LEU A 792 15.87 -12.88 -25.51
N GLN A 793 15.63 -13.94 -26.31
CA GLN A 793 14.49 -13.97 -27.23
C GLN A 793 13.16 -13.82 -26.49
N THR A 794 12.97 -14.48 -25.34
CA THR A 794 11.73 -14.31 -24.55
C THR A 794 11.56 -12.90 -24.02
N LEU A 795 12.64 -12.17 -23.71
CA LEU A 795 12.57 -10.75 -23.35
C LEU A 795 12.13 -9.89 -24.53
N VAL A 796 12.62 -10.17 -25.72
CA VAL A 796 12.22 -9.48 -26.96
C VAL A 796 10.75 -9.80 -27.30
N ASP A 797 10.36 -11.07 -27.19
CA ASP A 797 8.98 -11.51 -27.50
C ASP A 797 7.93 -10.83 -26.62
N VAL A 798 8.24 -10.54 -25.35
CA VAL A 798 7.34 -9.80 -24.45
C VAL A 798 7.40 -8.27 -24.64
N GLY A 799 8.07 -7.79 -25.67
CA GLY A 799 8.18 -6.35 -25.98
C GLY A 799 9.23 -5.61 -25.15
N LEU A 800 10.17 -6.30 -24.51
CA LEU A 800 11.21 -5.71 -23.65
C LEU A 800 12.60 -5.68 -24.32
N GLY A 801 12.65 -5.69 -25.65
CA GLY A 801 13.91 -5.62 -26.39
C GLY A 801 14.76 -4.40 -26.09
N TYR A 802 14.13 -3.28 -25.73
CA TYR A 802 14.77 -2.01 -25.43
C TYR A 802 15.41 -1.93 -24.03
N ILE A 803 15.05 -2.83 -23.11
CA ILE A 803 15.55 -2.80 -21.73
C ILE A 803 17.02 -3.23 -21.69
N HIS A 804 17.85 -2.47 -20.98
CA HIS A 804 19.23 -2.81 -20.73
C HIS A 804 19.33 -4.00 -19.77
N LEU A 805 20.20 -4.96 -20.07
CA LEU A 805 20.35 -6.18 -19.28
C LEU A 805 20.73 -5.91 -17.83
N GLY A 806 21.54 -4.88 -17.58
CA GLY A 806 21.96 -4.43 -16.25
C GLY A 806 21.12 -3.32 -15.65
N GLN A 807 20.01 -2.94 -16.25
CA GLN A 807 19.12 -1.89 -15.71
C GLN A 807 18.67 -2.23 -14.29
N SER A 808 18.81 -1.28 -13.37
CA SER A 808 18.43 -1.49 -11.97
C SER A 808 16.94 -1.82 -11.81
N ALA A 809 16.60 -2.80 -10.99
CA ALA A 809 15.22 -3.18 -10.70
C ALA A 809 14.36 -2.03 -10.16
N VAL A 810 14.97 -1.07 -9.45
CA VAL A 810 14.27 0.07 -8.86
C VAL A 810 13.87 1.15 -9.89
N THR A 811 14.48 1.12 -11.09
CA THR A 811 14.15 2.06 -12.17
C THR A 811 13.08 1.51 -13.13
N LEU A 812 12.75 0.23 -13.03
CA LEU A 812 11.75 -0.41 -13.87
C LEU A 812 10.33 0.04 -13.50
N SER A 813 9.48 0.20 -14.49
CA SER A 813 8.04 0.35 -14.26
C SER A 813 7.41 -0.97 -13.77
N GLY A 814 6.22 -0.89 -13.16
CA GLY A 814 5.48 -2.09 -12.71
C GLY A 814 5.20 -3.06 -13.86
N GLY A 815 4.80 -2.56 -15.02
CA GLY A 815 4.54 -3.36 -16.22
C GLY A 815 5.81 -4.00 -16.80
N GLU A 816 6.96 -3.29 -16.80
CA GLU A 816 8.25 -3.86 -17.19
C GLU A 816 8.68 -4.99 -16.27
N ALA A 817 8.57 -4.79 -14.95
CA ALA A 817 8.88 -5.82 -13.95
C ALA A 817 8.00 -7.06 -14.15
N GLN A 818 6.72 -6.90 -14.41
CA GLN A 818 5.78 -7.97 -14.67
C GLN A 818 6.12 -8.74 -15.95
N ARG A 819 6.44 -8.07 -17.03
CA ARG A 819 6.87 -8.70 -18.29
C ARG A 819 8.20 -9.44 -18.17
N ILE A 820 9.15 -8.94 -17.36
CA ILE A 820 10.40 -9.66 -17.06
C ILE A 820 10.09 -10.96 -16.31
N LYS A 821 9.14 -10.93 -15.35
CA LYS A 821 8.69 -12.16 -14.66
C LYS A 821 8.07 -13.15 -15.64
N LEU A 822 7.23 -12.67 -16.56
CA LEU A 822 6.63 -13.47 -17.60
C LEU A 822 7.69 -14.10 -18.52
N ALA A 823 8.67 -13.31 -19.01
CA ALA A 823 9.76 -13.79 -19.85
C ALA A 823 10.58 -14.89 -19.16
N ARG A 824 10.85 -14.75 -17.86
CA ARG A 824 11.53 -15.79 -17.08
C ARG A 824 10.74 -17.10 -17.05
N GLU A 825 9.43 -17.03 -16.83
CA GLU A 825 8.61 -18.25 -16.79
C GLU A 825 8.47 -18.90 -18.16
N LEU A 826 8.35 -18.12 -19.23
CA LEU A 826 8.37 -18.60 -20.62
C LEU A 826 9.67 -19.34 -20.99
N SER A 827 10.80 -18.92 -20.43
CA SER A 827 12.10 -19.53 -20.69
C SER A 827 12.28 -20.91 -20.04
N LYS A 828 11.37 -21.30 -19.14
CA LYS A 828 11.41 -22.61 -18.45
C LYS A 828 10.66 -23.68 -19.25
N ARG A 829 10.98 -24.95 -18.96
CA ARG A 829 10.26 -26.08 -19.53
C ARG A 829 8.80 -26.06 -19.04
N GLN A 830 7.86 -26.12 -19.96
CA GLN A 830 6.43 -26.12 -19.68
C GLN A 830 5.94 -27.54 -19.43
N THR A 831 5.01 -27.70 -18.47
CA THR A 831 4.38 -28.99 -18.13
C THR A 831 3.00 -29.14 -18.76
N GLY A 832 2.40 -28.04 -19.22
CA GLY A 832 1.01 -28.01 -19.73
C GLY A 832 -0.05 -28.11 -18.62
N LYS A 833 0.36 -28.04 -17.34
CA LYS A 833 -0.54 -28.10 -16.16
C LYS A 833 -0.29 -26.95 -15.19
N THR A 834 0.31 -25.87 -15.68
CA THR A 834 0.60 -24.70 -14.85
C THR A 834 -0.54 -23.68 -14.95
N LEU A 835 -0.97 -23.18 -13.77
CA LEU A 835 -1.85 -22.03 -13.69
C LEU A 835 -1.05 -20.74 -13.59
N TYR A 836 -1.19 -19.84 -14.56
CA TYR A 836 -0.65 -18.49 -14.54
C TYR A 836 -1.73 -17.51 -14.10
N LEU A 837 -1.46 -16.76 -13.06
CA LEU A 837 -2.31 -15.67 -12.56
C LEU A 837 -1.62 -14.33 -12.86
N LEU A 838 -2.24 -13.52 -13.69
CA LEU A 838 -1.73 -12.20 -14.06
C LEU A 838 -2.69 -11.11 -13.54
N ASP A 839 -2.13 -10.05 -12.99
CA ASP A 839 -2.87 -8.93 -12.45
C ASP A 839 -2.56 -7.68 -13.28
N GLU A 840 -3.54 -7.22 -14.07
CA GLU A 840 -3.48 -6.06 -14.96
C GLU A 840 -2.20 -6.00 -15.82
N PRO A 841 -1.92 -7.03 -16.66
CA PRO A 841 -0.66 -7.12 -17.41
C PRO A 841 -0.53 -6.09 -18.54
N THR A 842 -1.59 -5.38 -18.91
CA THR A 842 -1.56 -4.33 -19.94
C THR A 842 -1.18 -2.95 -19.41
N THR A 843 -0.93 -2.84 -18.11
CA THR A 843 -0.53 -1.58 -17.47
C THR A 843 0.70 -0.99 -18.14
N GLY A 844 0.61 0.27 -18.56
CA GLY A 844 1.70 1.02 -19.21
C GLY A 844 2.04 0.56 -20.64
N LEU A 845 1.15 -0.18 -21.27
CA LEU A 845 1.37 -0.69 -22.62
C LEU A 845 0.64 0.13 -23.68
N HIS A 846 1.38 0.51 -24.71
CA HIS A 846 0.79 0.96 -25.96
C HIS A 846 0.06 -0.19 -26.68
N PHE A 847 -0.91 0.11 -27.54
CA PHE A 847 -1.70 -0.88 -28.28
C PHE A 847 -0.85 -1.96 -28.99
N ASP A 848 0.27 -1.58 -29.60
CA ASP A 848 1.21 -2.53 -30.25
C ASP A 848 1.89 -3.48 -29.25
N ASP A 849 2.20 -3.00 -28.06
CA ASP A 849 2.78 -3.83 -27.00
C ASP A 849 1.72 -4.78 -26.40
N VAL A 850 0.44 -4.36 -26.33
CA VAL A 850 -0.70 -5.22 -25.95
C VAL A 850 -0.85 -6.35 -26.97
N LYS A 851 -0.71 -6.09 -28.27
CA LYS A 851 -0.73 -7.12 -29.31
C LYS A 851 0.33 -8.19 -29.05
N LYS A 852 1.59 -7.79 -28.82
CA LYS A 852 2.70 -8.71 -28.55
C LYS A 852 2.46 -9.53 -27.26
N LEU A 853 1.93 -8.89 -26.23
CA LEU A 853 1.56 -9.57 -24.98
C LEU A 853 0.50 -10.65 -25.22
N LEU A 854 -0.55 -10.34 -25.99
CA LEU A 854 -1.60 -11.29 -26.34
C LEU A 854 -1.05 -12.51 -27.08
N GLU A 855 -0.16 -12.31 -28.06
CA GLU A 855 0.51 -13.41 -28.79
C GLU A 855 1.26 -14.35 -27.83
N VAL A 856 1.92 -13.78 -26.81
CA VAL A 856 2.61 -14.55 -25.77
C VAL A 856 1.65 -15.32 -24.87
N LEU A 857 0.55 -14.69 -24.42
CA LEU A 857 -0.46 -15.33 -23.56
C LEU A 857 -1.18 -16.45 -24.29
N HIS A 858 -1.50 -16.28 -25.56
CA HIS A 858 -2.08 -17.33 -26.39
C HIS A 858 -1.13 -18.52 -26.56
N ARG A 859 0.17 -18.24 -26.85
CA ARG A 859 1.19 -19.29 -26.92
C ARG A 859 1.33 -20.09 -25.63
N LEU A 860 1.21 -19.44 -24.45
CA LEU A 860 1.19 -20.16 -23.16
C LEU A 860 -0.03 -21.06 -23.03
N THR A 861 -1.19 -20.59 -23.44
CA THR A 861 -2.44 -21.35 -23.37
C THR A 861 -2.42 -22.52 -24.35
N ASP A 862 -1.86 -22.34 -25.55
CA ASP A 862 -1.72 -23.39 -26.58
C ASP A 862 -0.83 -24.54 -26.13
N LEU A 863 0.09 -24.29 -25.19
CA LEU A 863 0.89 -25.34 -24.55
C LEU A 863 0.14 -26.14 -23.48
N GLY A 864 -1.18 -25.93 -23.34
CA GLY A 864 -2.05 -26.63 -22.40
C GLY A 864 -2.16 -26.00 -21.03
N ASN A 865 -1.46 -24.87 -20.79
CA ASN A 865 -1.51 -24.19 -19.51
C ASN A 865 -2.83 -23.45 -19.33
N MET A 866 -3.17 -23.15 -18.09
CA MET A 866 -4.31 -22.34 -17.70
C MET A 866 -3.82 -20.90 -17.42
N VAL A 867 -4.46 -19.92 -18.03
CA VAL A 867 -4.12 -18.51 -17.85
C VAL A 867 -5.34 -17.78 -17.30
N VAL A 868 -5.22 -17.17 -16.13
CA VAL A 868 -6.26 -16.34 -15.51
C VAL A 868 -5.73 -14.93 -15.37
N ILE A 869 -6.45 -13.96 -15.90
CA ILE A 869 -6.03 -12.56 -16.00
C ILE A 869 -7.08 -11.67 -15.35
N ILE A 870 -6.69 -10.80 -14.43
CA ILE A 870 -7.53 -9.69 -14.00
C ILE A 870 -7.27 -8.55 -14.98
N GLU A 871 -8.29 -8.08 -15.71
CA GLU A 871 -8.10 -7.06 -16.73
C GLU A 871 -9.32 -6.17 -16.96
N HIS A 872 -9.02 -4.96 -17.49
CA HIS A 872 -9.99 -3.96 -17.90
C HIS A 872 -9.85 -3.56 -19.38
N ASN A 873 -8.72 -3.89 -20.00
CA ASN A 873 -8.44 -3.59 -21.40
C ASN A 873 -9.36 -4.41 -22.30
N LEU A 874 -10.15 -3.73 -23.15
CA LEU A 874 -11.12 -4.36 -24.03
C LEU A 874 -10.48 -5.28 -25.08
N ASP A 875 -9.26 -4.98 -25.53
CA ASP A 875 -8.55 -5.82 -26.49
C ASP A 875 -8.17 -7.17 -25.89
N VAL A 876 -7.81 -7.21 -24.61
CA VAL A 876 -7.57 -8.46 -23.89
C VAL A 876 -8.87 -9.19 -23.61
N ILE A 877 -9.91 -8.49 -23.13
CA ILE A 877 -11.19 -9.08 -22.77
C ILE A 877 -11.85 -9.74 -24.00
N ARG A 878 -11.83 -9.09 -25.16
CA ARG A 878 -12.43 -9.66 -26.39
C ARG A 878 -11.63 -10.81 -26.99
N ASN A 879 -10.33 -10.92 -26.66
CA ASN A 879 -9.46 -12.03 -27.07
C ASN A 879 -9.43 -13.18 -26.06
N ALA A 880 -10.16 -13.09 -24.93
CA ALA A 880 -10.29 -14.16 -23.96
C ALA A 880 -11.13 -15.35 -24.50
N ASP A 881 -10.83 -16.56 -24.07
CA ASP A 881 -11.67 -17.71 -24.33
C ASP A 881 -12.89 -17.73 -23.38
N TRP A 882 -12.71 -17.26 -22.14
CA TRP A 882 -13.72 -17.21 -21.10
C TRP A 882 -13.64 -15.93 -20.29
N ILE A 883 -14.77 -15.36 -19.92
CA ILE A 883 -14.88 -14.16 -19.09
C ILE A 883 -15.67 -14.50 -17.83
N ILE A 884 -15.23 -13.93 -16.70
CA ILE A 884 -15.94 -13.86 -15.43
C ILE A 884 -16.07 -12.40 -15.07
N ASP A 885 -17.28 -11.84 -15.16
CA ASP A 885 -17.56 -10.43 -14.88
C ASP A 885 -18.18 -10.27 -13.50
N LEU A 886 -17.51 -9.53 -12.62
CA LEU A 886 -17.92 -9.26 -11.25
C LEU A 886 -18.52 -7.85 -11.11
N GLY A 887 -19.58 -7.77 -10.33
CA GLY A 887 -20.29 -6.51 -10.09
C GLY A 887 -21.54 -6.71 -9.24
N PRO A 888 -22.63 -5.92 -9.50
CA PRO A 888 -22.73 -4.88 -10.56
C PRO A 888 -21.92 -3.63 -10.25
N GLU A 889 -21.72 -3.29 -8.96
CA GLU A 889 -21.02 -2.11 -8.47
C GLU A 889 -19.75 -2.52 -7.71
N GLY A 890 -19.01 -1.54 -7.19
CA GLY A 890 -17.90 -1.73 -6.26
C GLY A 890 -18.38 -1.78 -4.79
N GLY A 891 -17.54 -2.31 -3.90
CA GLY A 891 -17.79 -2.33 -2.46
C GLY A 891 -18.99 -3.23 -2.07
N GLU A 892 -19.83 -2.78 -1.16
CA GLU A 892 -20.95 -3.58 -0.61
C GLU A 892 -22.00 -4.01 -1.66
N GLU A 893 -22.17 -3.22 -2.70
CA GLU A 893 -23.12 -3.51 -3.79
C GLU A 893 -22.53 -4.44 -4.87
N GLY A 894 -21.22 -4.72 -4.78
CA GLY A 894 -20.49 -5.63 -5.65
C GLY A 894 -20.50 -7.09 -5.19
N GLY A 895 -19.47 -7.81 -5.60
CA GLY A 895 -19.18 -9.17 -5.11
C GLY A 895 -20.07 -10.27 -5.66
N ARG A 896 -20.76 -10.05 -6.78
CA ARG A 896 -21.61 -11.04 -7.48
C ARG A 896 -21.08 -11.29 -8.89
N ILE A 897 -21.34 -12.48 -9.43
CA ILE A 897 -21.13 -12.75 -10.85
C ILE A 897 -22.27 -12.11 -11.63
N VAL A 898 -21.98 -11.13 -12.46
CA VAL A 898 -22.95 -10.46 -13.33
C VAL A 898 -23.11 -11.21 -14.64
N ALA A 899 -21.99 -11.67 -15.20
CA ALA A 899 -21.95 -12.46 -16.42
C ALA A 899 -20.76 -13.43 -16.41
N GLN A 900 -20.91 -14.57 -17.06
CA GLN A 900 -19.80 -15.48 -17.34
C GLN A 900 -20.04 -16.20 -18.67
N GLY A 901 -18.98 -16.51 -19.39
CA GLY A 901 -19.06 -17.18 -20.68
C GLY A 901 -18.04 -16.64 -21.68
N THR A 902 -18.25 -16.92 -22.97
CA THR A 902 -17.42 -16.33 -24.03
C THR A 902 -17.70 -14.81 -24.13
N PRO A 903 -16.77 -14.02 -24.69
CA PRO A 903 -16.99 -12.59 -24.93
C PRO A 903 -18.30 -12.26 -25.63
N GLU A 904 -18.70 -13.08 -26.60
CA GLU A 904 -19.95 -12.90 -27.35
C GLU A 904 -21.20 -13.17 -26.47
N GLN A 905 -21.09 -14.12 -25.52
CA GLN A 905 -22.17 -14.38 -24.57
C GLN A 905 -22.30 -13.23 -23.56
N VAL A 906 -21.17 -12.75 -23.04
CA VAL A 906 -21.12 -11.63 -22.09
C VAL A 906 -21.65 -10.35 -22.73
N ALA A 907 -21.29 -10.07 -24.00
CA ALA A 907 -21.78 -8.91 -24.76
C ALA A 907 -23.32 -8.84 -24.90
N ARG A 908 -24.01 -9.98 -24.79
CA ARG A 908 -25.49 -10.03 -24.82
C ARG A 908 -26.12 -9.63 -23.47
N ASN A 909 -25.36 -9.60 -22.40
CA ASN A 909 -25.87 -9.29 -21.06
C ASN A 909 -25.88 -7.79 -20.81
N LYS A 910 -27.05 -7.18 -20.90
CA LYS A 910 -27.27 -5.74 -20.68
C LYS A 910 -27.00 -5.27 -19.23
N LYS A 911 -26.91 -6.17 -18.25
CA LYS A 911 -26.61 -5.82 -16.85
C LYS A 911 -25.09 -5.73 -16.59
N SER A 912 -24.26 -6.24 -17.51
CA SER A 912 -22.83 -6.21 -17.44
C SER A 912 -22.30 -4.94 -18.10
N TYR A 913 -21.61 -4.10 -17.39
CA TYR A 913 -20.95 -2.91 -17.98
C TYR A 913 -19.87 -3.33 -18.99
N THR A 914 -19.09 -4.38 -18.66
CA THR A 914 -18.15 -4.99 -19.60
C THR A 914 -18.88 -5.53 -20.83
N GLY A 915 -20.04 -6.17 -20.64
CA GLY A 915 -20.85 -6.67 -21.73
C GLY A 915 -21.38 -5.57 -22.64
N GLN A 916 -21.78 -4.43 -22.10
CA GLN A 916 -22.21 -3.27 -22.87
C GLN A 916 -21.06 -2.72 -23.74
N ALA A 917 -19.87 -2.55 -23.15
CA ALA A 917 -18.68 -2.09 -23.87
C ALA A 917 -18.27 -3.07 -24.99
N LEU A 918 -18.33 -4.39 -24.74
CA LEU A 918 -18.09 -5.40 -25.78
C LEU A 918 -19.13 -5.36 -26.89
N ALA A 919 -20.41 -5.16 -26.56
CA ALA A 919 -21.49 -5.08 -27.54
C ALA A 919 -21.33 -3.85 -28.47
N GLU A 920 -20.94 -2.71 -27.93
CA GLU A 920 -20.61 -1.51 -28.71
C GLU A 920 -19.44 -1.79 -29.66
N TYR A 921 -18.41 -2.47 -29.16
CA TYR A 921 -17.25 -2.84 -29.94
C TYR A 921 -17.62 -3.78 -31.11
N PHE A 922 -18.34 -4.87 -30.84
CA PHE A 922 -18.75 -5.86 -31.88
C PHE A 922 -19.74 -5.29 -32.89
N ASN A 923 -20.57 -4.32 -32.51
CA ASN A 923 -21.54 -3.69 -33.42
C ASN A 923 -20.94 -2.57 -34.32
N GLY A 924 -19.63 -2.35 -34.27
CA GLY A 924 -18.97 -1.32 -35.10
C GLY A 924 -19.34 0.12 -34.73
N LYS A 925 -20.07 0.34 -33.64
CA LYS A 925 -20.45 1.66 -33.11
C LYS A 925 -19.35 2.30 -32.25
N SER A 926 -18.29 1.59 -31.98
CA SER A 926 -17.15 2.10 -31.27
C SER A 926 -16.42 3.08 -32.18
N ARG A 927 -16.76 4.32 -32.22
CA ARG A 927 -15.86 5.41 -32.65
C ARG A 927 -16.56 6.71 -33.02
N LYS A 928 -17.85 6.81 -32.80
CA LYS A 928 -18.55 8.10 -32.82
C LYS A 928 -19.17 8.34 -31.44
N THR A 929 -18.47 9.16 -30.67
CA THR A 929 -18.99 9.96 -29.53
C THR A 929 -20.34 9.53 -28.94
N SER A 930 -20.36 8.65 -27.95
CA SER A 930 -21.44 8.61 -26.97
C SER A 930 -21.06 9.53 -25.79
N THR A 931 -21.06 10.81 -26.06
CA THR A 931 -21.10 11.85 -25.04
C THR A 931 -22.58 12.11 -24.74
N VAL A 932 -22.95 12.14 -23.48
CA VAL A 932 -24.08 12.90 -22.90
C VAL A 932 -25.28 12.12 -22.34
N GLU A 933 -25.46 10.83 -22.48
CA GLU A 933 -26.74 10.25 -21.93
C GLU A 933 -26.63 9.25 -20.77
N LEU A 934 -25.50 9.18 -20.04
CA LEU A 934 -25.35 8.26 -18.89
C LEU A 934 -25.15 8.98 -17.55
N LEU A 935 -25.57 10.24 -17.43
CA LEU A 935 -25.55 11.00 -16.18
C LEU A 935 -26.89 11.76 -15.99
N ALA A 936 -28.03 11.07 -16.00
CA ALA A 936 -29.28 11.52 -15.42
C ALA A 936 -29.67 10.63 -14.23
#